data_5876fa14366c95d8abea8d75946ed831
#
_entry.id   5876fa14366c95d8abea8d75946ed831
#
_cell.length_a   1.000
_cell.length_b   1.000
_cell.length_c   1.000
_cell.angle_alpha   90.00
_cell.angle_beta   90.00
_cell.angle_gamma   90.00
#
_symmetry.space_group_name_H-M   'P 1'
#
loop_
_entity.id
_entity.type
_entity.pdbx_description
1 polymer ?
#
loop_
_entity_poly.entity_id
_entity_poly.type
_entity_poly.pdbx_seq_one_letter_code
_entity_poly.pdbx_strand_id
1 'polypeptide(L)'
;MPSLSLLCCVVLLSLVHACPLFTATFSGDCTTEQCVLTAARLISKMDPSVDPCVDFYDYACGRWINNSVNLNYPSWNVLYETNMRAHDKIVHAILKVINGDSSLPLNRGERAAVELFRQCTDMDKLRTIGLNTWLRFVEEIGGWMRELEQDVQPVPLELSVLQAFNYSVFPLFWAGVEVNYFDSKTHLITIYEQLPLLLNPSVYQYDVPVTAEMILNKEGPQATSLLQETGEEMSVLLGFDRTSPAVRTMIARMIELEWRITISGSRFYKHKKERYEVISIAELQIIAPALDWRLFLSTLVGEQLHANEKIALKTGREWLIKLSQILLEYLESEGGRAVVRNYIKWKTLFFHLAYVKPKCREGFLWSVVEIYSGPPHLRKEFCIMRASGIFPLSLPSVLRKIDGEERARDSKDMVKQIANNIIKEYEEMLGTSTILDNVTAPMALQKLSNMSILISYPDKMDNELAMENEGDRISNELFWSMVFGAGAVYREKIRRLRKPVNPRDWVDSKPALSSTPIHNYERNLVQVPFDVVRSPIADIDLLDVMSYASVGSIIGHEITHAFDEQGKLHGPTGNLGQNWWSAESKRRFSERERCYIEQYARLTGSDDETESRTSLYENIADNVGLEVALKAWQQHGEDSFWKLAGLDLNRDQLFFVGYAQSWCALKSKQQRGVHMVEKTRVTGSLQNSPEFASAFSCPVGSPMNPKKKCTLW
;
A
#
# COMPACT_ATOMS: atom_id res chain seq x y z
N MET A 1 -79.00 16.46 -33.47
CA MET A 1 -77.64 16.30 -34.05
C MET A 1 -76.60 16.10 -32.93
N PRO A 2 -76.35 14.84 -32.57
CA PRO A 2 -75.18 14.45 -31.81
C PRO A 2 -74.60 13.15 -32.39
N SER A 3 -73.85 13.23 -33.47
CA SER A 3 -73.21 12.06 -34.07
C SER A 3 -71.89 12.31 -34.77
N LEU A 4 -71.34 13.53 -34.63
CA LEU A 4 -70.02 13.83 -35.22
C LEU A 4 -68.88 13.87 -34.18
N SER A 5 -69.19 13.89 -32.89
CA SER A 5 -68.14 13.95 -31.83
C SER A 5 -67.56 12.57 -31.42
N LEU A 6 -68.24 11.46 -31.71
CA LEU A 6 -67.78 10.13 -31.33
C LEU A 6 -66.86 9.48 -32.37
N LEU A 7 -66.89 9.95 -33.65
CA LEU A 7 -66.04 9.39 -34.70
C LEU A 7 -64.54 9.94 -34.60
N CYS A 8 -64.35 11.16 -34.08
CA CYS A 8 -63.05 11.72 -33.91
C CYS A 8 -62.29 11.08 -32.77
N CYS A 9 -62.94 10.64 -31.69
CA CYS A 9 -62.30 9.98 -30.58
C CYS A 9 -61.82 8.54 -30.84
N VAL A 10 -62.56 7.82 -31.73
CA VAL A 10 -62.19 6.44 -32.08
C VAL A 10 -61.03 6.39 -33.10
N VAL A 11 -60.91 7.39 -33.96
CA VAL A 11 -59.79 7.48 -34.93
C VAL A 11 -58.49 7.93 -34.22
N LEU A 12 -58.59 8.73 -33.15
CA LEU A 12 -57.42 9.09 -32.33
C LEU A 12 -56.91 7.94 -31.43
N LEU A 13 -57.82 7.03 -30.99
CA LEU A 13 -57.45 5.85 -30.21
C LEU A 13 -56.82 4.72 -31.04
N SER A 14 -57.16 4.61 -32.32
CA SER A 14 -56.57 3.62 -33.22
C SER A 14 -55.21 4.05 -33.80
N LEU A 15 -54.89 5.34 -33.76
CA LEU A 15 -53.56 5.85 -34.14
C LEU A 15 -52.51 5.80 -33.00
N VAL A 16 -52.95 5.65 -31.75
CA VAL A 16 -52.02 5.51 -30.60
C VAL A 16 -51.47 4.08 -30.48
N HIS A 17 -52.09 3.06 -31.11
CA HIS A 17 -51.60 1.68 -31.09
C HIS A 17 -50.71 1.29 -32.29
N ALA A 18 -50.41 2.23 -33.18
CA ALA A 18 -49.56 2.01 -34.35
C ALA A 18 -48.33 2.95 -34.36
N CYS A 19 -48.02 3.58 -33.21
CA CYS A 19 -46.72 4.23 -33.06
C CYS A 19 -45.68 3.15 -32.66
N PRO A 20 -44.68 2.82 -33.53
CA PRO A 20 -43.54 2.09 -33.04
C PRO A 20 -42.96 2.91 -31.90
N LEU A 21 -42.58 2.22 -30.82
CA LEU A 21 -41.79 2.79 -29.73
C LEU A 21 -40.73 3.71 -30.35
N PHE A 22 -41.00 5.01 -30.40
CA PHE A 22 -39.94 5.99 -30.51
C PHE A 22 -39.10 5.81 -29.22
N THR A 23 -38.08 5.00 -29.28
CA THR A 23 -36.91 5.21 -28.45
C THR A 23 -36.55 6.65 -28.70
N ALA A 24 -36.83 7.52 -27.74
CA ALA A 24 -36.38 8.89 -27.77
C ALA A 24 -34.84 8.82 -27.86
N THR A 25 -34.33 8.92 -29.10
CA THR A 25 -32.93 9.22 -29.32
C THR A 25 -32.77 10.66 -28.84
N PHE A 26 -32.33 10.81 -27.60
CA PHE A 26 -31.84 12.07 -27.11
C PHE A 26 -30.61 12.44 -27.94
N SER A 27 -30.79 13.21 -28.99
CA SER A 27 -29.74 13.76 -29.83
C SER A 27 -29.29 15.12 -29.28
N GLY A 28 -28.85 15.18 -28.03
CA GLY A 28 -28.39 16.42 -27.42
C GLY A 28 -27.15 16.17 -26.52
N ASP A 29 -26.27 17.14 -26.47
CA ASP A 29 -25.16 17.13 -25.52
C ASP A 29 -25.72 17.15 -24.09
N CYS A 30 -25.13 16.36 -23.18
CA CYS A 30 -25.47 16.40 -21.77
C CYS A 30 -25.00 17.71 -21.15
N THR A 31 -25.96 18.49 -20.64
CA THR A 31 -25.74 19.82 -20.03
C THR A 31 -26.06 19.86 -18.55
N THR A 32 -26.27 18.69 -17.90
CA THR A 32 -26.43 18.62 -16.43
C THR A 32 -25.14 19.10 -15.74
N GLU A 33 -25.24 19.55 -14.52
CA GLU A 33 -24.08 19.97 -13.73
C GLU A 33 -23.01 18.88 -13.68
N GLN A 34 -23.39 17.63 -13.48
CA GLN A 34 -22.49 16.46 -13.47
C GLN A 34 -21.76 16.30 -14.81
N CYS A 35 -22.44 16.43 -15.94
CA CYS A 35 -21.83 16.34 -17.26
C CYS A 35 -20.88 17.49 -17.54
N VAL A 36 -21.27 18.73 -17.19
CA VAL A 36 -20.43 19.93 -17.36
C VAL A 36 -19.16 19.84 -16.52
N LEU A 37 -19.27 19.45 -15.26
CA LEU A 37 -18.12 19.27 -14.37
C LEU A 37 -17.22 18.13 -14.84
N THR A 38 -17.77 17.05 -15.35
CA THR A 38 -17.00 15.93 -15.92
C THR A 38 -16.27 16.38 -17.18
N ALA A 39 -16.93 17.06 -18.12
CA ALA A 39 -16.29 17.58 -19.33
C ALA A 39 -15.15 18.54 -18.99
N ALA A 40 -15.37 19.49 -18.11
CA ALA A 40 -14.35 20.45 -17.66
C ALA A 40 -13.12 19.74 -17.07
N ARG A 41 -13.36 18.71 -16.24
CA ARG A 41 -12.28 17.89 -15.62
C ARG A 41 -11.47 17.15 -16.67
N LEU A 42 -12.11 16.52 -17.66
CA LEU A 42 -11.45 15.80 -18.74
C LEU A 42 -10.62 16.77 -19.60
N ILE A 43 -11.22 17.86 -20.07
CA ILE A 43 -10.59 18.88 -20.91
C ILE A 43 -9.36 19.50 -20.19
N SER A 44 -9.45 19.71 -18.88
CA SER A 44 -8.34 20.31 -18.12
C SER A 44 -7.06 19.47 -18.13
N LYS A 45 -7.17 18.17 -18.43
CA LYS A 45 -6.03 17.23 -18.44
C LYS A 45 -5.58 16.84 -19.84
N MET A 46 -6.47 16.85 -20.83
CA MET A 46 -6.21 16.39 -22.20
C MET A 46 -5.34 17.36 -22.98
N ASP A 47 -4.52 16.81 -23.87
CA ASP A 47 -3.85 17.56 -24.95
C ASP A 47 -4.36 17.10 -26.33
N PRO A 48 -5.38 17.79 -26.88
CA PRO A 48 -5.97 17.42 -28.16
C PRO A 48 -5.07 17.64 -29.38
N SER A 49 -3.87 18.21 -29.22
CA SER A 49 -2.89 18.34 -30.28
C SER A 49 -2.14 17.04 -30.56
N VAL A 50 -2.22 16.07 -29.66
CA VAL A 50 -1.61 14.73 -29.77
C VAL A 50 -2.57 13.79 -30.46
N ASP A 51 -2.08 13.01 -31.45
CA ASP A 51 -2.88 11.95 -32.09
C ASP A 51 -3.09 10.78 -31.12
N PRO A 52 -4.35 10.43 -30.74
CA PRO A 52 -4.65 9.33 -29.84
C PRO A 52 -4.19 7.95 -30.33
N CYS A 53 -4.00 7.78 -31.66
CA CYS A 53 -3.51 6.54 -32.25
C CYS A 53 -1.96 6.43 -32.23
N VAL A 54 -1.27 7.52 -31.90
CA VAL A 54 0.19 7.59 -31.78
C VAL A 54 0.63 7.54 -30.31
N ASP A 55 0.07 8.43 -29.47
CA ASP A 55 0.38 8.50 -28.05
C ASP A 55 -0.87 8.85 -27.22
N PHE A 56 -1.61 7.84 -26.83
CA PHE A 56 -2.87 8.05 -26.10
C PHE A 56 -2.65 8.61 -24.69
N TYR A 57 -1.54 8.25 -24.03
CA TYR A 57 -1.27 8.75 -22.69
C TYR A 57 -1.04 10.27 -22.70
N ASP A 58 -0.24 10.78 -23.62
CA ASP A 58 -0.02 12.22 -23.74
C ASP A 58 -1.28 12.93 -24.25
N TYR A 59 -2.09 12.30 -25.12
CA TYR A 59 -3.43 12.80 -25.49
C TYR A 59 -4.32 13.00 -24.26
N ALA A 60 -4.41 12.01 -23.38
CA ALA A 60 -5.29 12.03 -22.20
C ALA A 60 -4.74 12.86 -21.03
N CYS A 61 -3.43 12.89 -20.81
CA CYS A 61 -2.75 13.46 -19.63
C CYS A 61 -1.86 14.68 -19.92
N GLY A 62 -1.56 15.00 -21.19
CA GLY A 62 -0.50 15.94 -21.58
C GLY A 62 -0.63 17.32 -20.94
N ARG A 63 -1.82 17.90 -20.92
CA ARG A 63 -2.05 19.21 -20.28
C ARG A 63 -1.87 19.14 -18.76
N TRP A 64 -2.32 18.06 -18.11
CA TRP A 64 -2.11 17.87 -16.67
C TRP A 64 -0.62 17.75 -16.34
N ILE A 65 0.13 16.99 -17.12
CA ILE A 65 1.59 16.82 -16.94
C ILE A 65 2.31 18.16 -17.08
N ASN A 66 1.95 18.96 -18.10
CA ASN A 66 2.60 20.25 -18.38
C ASN A 66 2.25 21.34 -17.34
N ASN A 67 1.06 21.25 -16.72
CA ASN A 67 0.59 22.25 -15.78
C ASN A 67 0.82 21.85 -14.31
N SER A 68 1.16 20.60 -14.03
CA SER A 68 1.38 20.12 -12.65
C SER A 68 2.78 20.48 -12.18
N VAL A 69 2.87 20.97 -10.95
CA VAL A 69 4.14 21.30 -10.28
C VAL A 69 4.50 20.19 -9.32
N ASN A 70 5.67 19.60 -9.52
CA ASN A 70 6.20 18.63 -8.55
C ASN A 70 6.83 19.39 -7.36
N LEU A 71 6.18 19.38 -6.23
CA LEU A 71 6.62 20.01 -4.98
C LEU A 71 7.64 19.15 -4.20
N ASN A 72 8.60 18.53 -4.87
CA ASN A 72 9.63 17.66 -4.29
C ASN A 72 9.13 16.29 -3.79
N TYR A 73 7.99 15.80 -4.28
CA TYR A 73 7.56 14.42 -4.03
C TYR A 73 8.31 13.44 -4.93
N PRO A 74 8.65 12.25 -4.43
CA PRO A 74 9.30 11.21 -5.23
C PRO A 74 8.46 10.74 -6.42
N SER A 75 7.13 10.78 -6.28
CA SER A 75 6.14 10.45 -7.28
C SER A 75 4.91 11.33 -7.06
N TRP A 76 4.34 11.88 -8.12
CA TRP A 76 3.10 12.63 -8.09
C TRP A 76 2.16 12.09 -9.16
N ASN A 77 1.07 11.50 -8.76
CA ASN A 77 0.04 10.94 -9.64
C ASN A 77 -1.36 11.20 -9.09
N VAL A 78 -2.38 10.89 -9.88
CA VAL A 78 -3.79 11.17 -9.52
C VAL A 78 -4.23 10.44 -8.25
N LEU A 79 -3.79 9.19 -8.03
CA LEU A 79 -4.12 8.45 -6.80
C LEU A 79 -3.51 9.12 -5.57
N TYR A 80 -2.25 9.55 -5.66
CA TYR A 80 -1.59 10.28 -4.59
C TYR A 80 -2.25 11.65 -4.33
N GLU A 81 -2.60 12.37 -5.39
CA GLU A 81 -3.36 13.63 -5.27
C GLU A 81 -4.70 13.43 -4.55
N THR A 82 -5.40 12.33 -4.82
CA THR A 82 -6.67 11.99 -4.15
C THR A 82 -6.47 11.77 -2.65
N ASN A 83 -5.42 11.05 -2.26
CA ASN A 83 -5.04 10.85 -0.86
C ASN A 83 -4.70 12.17 -0.17
N MET A 84 -3.93 13.04 -0.83
CA MET A 84 -3.58 14.35 -0.30
C MET A 84 -4.80 15.23 -0.05
N ARG A 85 -5.76 15.25 -0.98
CA ARG A 85 -7.02 15.97 -0.82
C ARG A 85 -7.85 15.45 0.36
N ALA A 86 -7.85 14.13 0.60
CA ALA A 86 -8.49 13.53 1.77
C ALA A 86 -7.81 13.98 3.07
N HIS A 87 -6.48 13.96 3.10
CA HIS A 87 -5.70 14.45 4.24
C HIS A 87 -5.97 15.94 4.52
N ASP A 88 -6.00 16.79 3.50
CA ASP A 88 -6.31 18.22 3.67
C ASP A 88 -7.71 18.47 4.26
N LYS A 89 -8.73 17.71 3.81
CA LYS A 89 -10.07 17.77 4.40
C LYS A 89 -10.06 17.40 5.89
N ILE A 90 -9.38 16.31 6.25
CA ILE A 90 -9.25 15.88 7.65
C ILE A 90 -8.54 16.97 8.46
N VAL A 91 -7.42 17.48 7.97
CA VAL A 91 -6.66 18.56 8.64
C VAL A 91 -7.54 19.79 8.87
N HIS A 92 -8.28 20.21 7.84
CA HIS A 92 -9.16 21.38 7.95
C HIS A 92 -10.24 21.19 9.02
N ALA A 93 -10.89 20.02 9.07
CA ALA A 93 -11.90 19.71 10.07
C ALA A 93 -11.32 19.60 11.49
N ILE A 94 -10.17 18.93 11.63
CA ILE A 94 -9.47 18.84 12.93
C ILE A 94 -9.12 20.23 13.45
N LEU A 95 -8.63 21.12 12.59
CA LEU A 95 -8.31 22.50 12.98
C LEU A 95 -9.55 23.29 13.43
N LYS A 96 -10.72 23.08 12.80
CA LYS A 96 -11.98 23.67 13.26
C LYS A 96 -12.34 23.18 14.66
N VAL A 97 -12.28 21.85 14.88
CA VAL A 97 -12.56 21.25 16.19
C VAL A 97 -11.59 21.78 17.26
N ILE A 98 -10.29 21.86 16.97
CA ILE A 98 -9.29 22.42 17.88
C ILE A 98 -9.58 23.89 18.24
N ASN A 99 -10.11 24.66 17.30
CA ASN A 99 -10.48 26.07 17.48
C ASN A 99 -11.86 26.25 18.13
N GLY A 100 -12.50 25.20 18.62
CA GLY A 100 -13.73 25.26 19.39
C GLY A 100 -15.02 25.06 18.57
N ASP A 101 -14.94 24.66 17.31
CA ASP A 101 -16.12 24.28 16.54
C ASP A 101 -16.65 22.92 17.04
N SER A 102 -17.82 22.94 17.67
CA SER A 102 -18.51 21.77 18.19
C SER A 102 -19.52 21.14 17.20
N SER A 103 -19.54 21.61 15.97
CA SER A 103 -20.50 21.15 14.95
C SER A 103 -20.30 19.68 14.55
N LEU A 104 -19.09 19.13 14.76
CA LEU A 104 -18.76 17.74 14.49
C LEU A 104 -18.78 16.91 15.78
N PRO A 105 -19.81 16.09 16.04
CA PRO A 105 -19.85 15.26 17.24
C PRO A 105 -18.84 14.13 17.16
N LEU A 106 -17.83 14.13 18.03
CA LEU A 106 -16.78 13.14 18.09
C LEU A 106 -16.96 12.17 19.27
N ASN A 107 -16.78 10.87 19.04
CA ASN A 107 -16.67 9.88 20.11
C ASN A 107 -15.28 9.93 20.78
N ARG A 108 -15.03 9.04 21.78
CA ARG A 108 -13.76 9.04 22.53
C ARG A 108 -12.55 8.74 21.64
N GLY A 109 -12.64 7.73 20.76
CA GLY A 109 -11.54 7.37 19.86
C GLY A 109 -11.23 8.49 18.85
N GLU A 110 -12.26 9.08 18.28
CA GLU A 110 -12.11 10.21 17.36
C GLU A 110 -11.49 11.44 18.04
N ARG A 111 -11.89 11.75 19.28
CA ARG A 111 -11.23 12.81 20.07
C ARG A 111 -9.76 12.49 20.33
N ALA A 112 -9.43 11.22 20.61
CA ALA A 112 -8.05 10.80 20.81
C ALA A 112 -7.21 10.95 19.54
N ALA A 113 -7.76 10.61 18.36
CA ALA A 113 -7.09 10.78 17.08
C ALA A 113 -6.84 12.28 16.77
N VAL A 114 -7.83 13.14 17.03
CA VAL A 114 -7.69 14.60 16.91
C VAL A 114 -6.63 15.14 17.87
N GLU A 115 -6.62 14.66 19.11
CA GLU A 115 -5.63 15.08 20.12
C GLU A 115 -4.21 14.64 19.74
N LEU A 116 -4.04 13.44 19.19
CA LEU A 116 -2.73 13.00 18.67
C LEU A 116 -2.24 13.92 17.55
N PHE A 117 -3.12 14.29 16.63
CA PHE A 117 -2.79 15.24 15.57
C PHE A 117 -2.39 16.60 16.14
N ARG A 118 -3.16 17.11 17.12
CA ARG A 118 -2.84 18.38 17.81
C ARG A 118 -1.47 18.34 18.47
N GLN A 119 -1.17 17.28 19.22
CA GLN A 119 0.14 17.09 19.85
C GLN A 119 1.27 17.02 18.80
N CYS A 120 1.02 16.36 17.70
CA CYS A 120 2.00 16.14 16.64
C CYS A 120 2.32 17.43 15.86
N THR A 121 1.35 18.33 15.72
CA THR A 121 1.51 19.60 15.01
C THR A 121 1.93 20.77 15.91
N ASP A 122 1.88 20.62 17.24
CA ASP A 122 2.30 21.63 18.23
C ASP A 122 3.83 21.69 18.31
N MET A 123 4.43 22.42 17.36
CA MET A 123 5.87 22.54 17.24
C MET A 123 6.52 23.29 18.40
N ASP A 124 5.80 24.18 19.07
CA ASP A 124 6.32 24.96 20.20
C ASP A 124 6.41 24.08 21.45
N LYS A 125 5.40 23.26 21.71
CA LYS A 125 5.46 22.28 22.80
C LYS A 125 6.56 21.23 22.56
N LEU A 126 6.73 20.78 21.31
CA LEU A 126 7.80 19.86 20.95
C LEU A 126 9.20 20.45 21.16
N ARG A 127 9.37 21.76 20.92
CA ARG A 127 10.65 22.46 21.17
C ARG A 127 11.01 22.54 22.66
N THR A 128 10.01 22.65 23.52
CA THR A 128 10.20 22.87 24.96
C THR A 128 10.30 21.56 25.76
N ILE A 129 9.51 20.55 25.41
CA ILE A 129 9.34 19.32 26.22
C ILE A 129 10.08 18.13 25.58
N GLY A 130 10.19 18.08 24.25
CA GLY A 130 10.54 16.88 23.52
C GLY A 130 11.86 16.21 23.94
N LEU A 131 12.94 16.97 24.17
CA LEU A 131 14.22 16.39 24.55
C LEU A 131 14.19 15.74 25.93
N ASN A 132 13.54 16.34 26.91
CA ASN A 132 13.47 15.79 28.27
C ASN A 132 12.73 14.46 28.31
N THR A 133 11.65 14.33 27.54
CA THR A 133 10.90 13.08 27.42
C THR A 133 11.74 11.98 26.77
N TRP A 134 12.50 12.35 25.72
CA TRP A 134 13.39 11.40 25.06
C TRP A 134 14.55 10.96 25.96
N LEU A 135 15.13 11.88 26.75
CA LEU A 135 16.15 11.51 27.74
C LEU A 135 15.62 10.56 28.79
N ARG A 136 14.40 10.76 29.30
CA ARG A 136 13.73 9.79 30.20
C ARG A 136 13.56 8.43 29.52
N PHE A 137 13.19 8.40 28.24
CA PHE A 137 13.08 7.16 27.47
C PHE A 137 14.42 6.46 27.29
N VAL A 138 15.51 7.20 27.07
CA VAL A 138 16.88 6.65 27.04
C VAL A 138 17.22 5.92 28.35
N GLU A 139 16.87 6.53 29.49
CA GLU A 139 17.08 5.90 30.81
C GLU A 139 16.21 4.64 30.96
N GLU A 140 14.95 4.67 30.52
CA GLU A 140 14.02 3.53 30.58
C GLU A 140 14.51 2.32 29.79
N ILE A 141 15.16 2.54 28.63
CA ILE A 141 15.74 1.44 27.83
C ILE A 141 17.13 1.03 28.30
N GLY A 142 17.58 1.50 29.46
CA GLY A 142 18.86 1.12 30.09
C GLY A 142 20.05 1.97 29.69
N GLY A 143 19.84 3.24 29.27
CA GLY A 143 20.90 4.22 28.97
C GLY A 143 21.61 3.97 27.63
N TRP A 144 22.34 4.97 27.15
CA TRP A 144 23.14 4.91 25.93
C TRP A 144 24.62 4.65 26.29
N MET A 145 25.28 3.68 25.64
CA MET A 145 26.70 3.38 25.77
C MET A 145 27.22 3.18 27.22
N ARG A 146 26.32 2.81 28.16
CA ARG A 146 26.73 2.54 29.57
C ARG A 146 27.76 1.40 29.69
N GLU A 147 27.85 0.54 28.69
CA GLU A 147 28.83 -0.53 28.61
C GLU A 147 30.28 -0.01 28.41
N LEU A 148 30.46 1.29 28.11
CA LEU A 148 31.75 1.98 28.17
C LEU A 148 32.09 2.42 29.59
N GLU A 149 31.10 2.49 30.49
CA GLU A 149 31.24 2.72 31.92
C GLU A 149 31.28 1.36 32.62
N GLN A 150 32.18 1.11 33.53
CA GLN A 150 32.38 -0.20 34.18
C GLN A 150 31.14 -0.61 35.03
N ASP A 151 30.81 -1.93 35.09
CA ASP A 151 29.82 -2.59 35.96
C ASP A 151 28.33 -2.62 35.55
N VAL A 152 28.01 -2.77 34.27
CA VAL A 152 26.61 -3.08 33.88
C VAL A 152 26.38 -4.61 33.86
N GLN A 153 25.46 -5.08 34.71
CA GLN A 153 25.03 -6.50 34.70
C GLN A 153 24.45 -6.87 33.30
N PRO A 154 24.88 -7.99 32.73
CA PRO A 154 24.46 -8.37 31.37
C PRO A 154 23.00 -8.78 31.35
N VAL A 155 22.12 -7.97 30.70
CA VAL A 155 20.75 -8.35 30.36
C VAL A 155 20.78 -9.38 29.21
N PRO A 156 20.02 -10.48 29.27
CA PRO A 156 19.86 -11.41 28.16
C PRO A 156 19.48 -10.70 26.86
N LEU A 157 20.03 -11.16 25.72
CA LEU A 157 19.80 -10.54 24.42
C LEU A 157 18.30 -10.53 24.07
N GLU A 158 17.61 -11.62 24.36
CA GLU A 158 16.17 -11.81 24.15
C GLU A 158 15.35 -10.70 24.80
N LEU A 159 15.67 -10.36 26.07
CA LEU A 159 14.97 -9.32 26.79
C LEU A 159 15.25 -7.92 26.24
N SER A 160 16.45 -7.68 25.76
CA SER A 160 16.79 -6.41 25.09
C SER A 160 16.02 -6.24 23.77
N VAL A 161 15.88 -7.31 23.00
CA VAL A 161 15.07 -7.33 21.77
C VAL A 161 13.58 -7.15 22.08
N LEU A 162 13.06 -7.87 23.08
CA LEU A 162 11.65 -7.76 23.51
C LEU A 162 11.31 -6.36 24.02
N GLN A 163 12.23 -5.71 24.72
CA GLN A 163 12.06 -4.33 25.17
C GLN A 163 11.85 -3.40 23.96
N ALA A 164 12.65 -3.53 22.90
CA ALA A 164 12.47 -2.76 21.67
C ALA A 164 11.11 -3.06 21.00
N PHE A 165 10.68 -4.32 21.01
CA PHE A 165 9.38 -4.74 20.46
C PHE A 165 8.19 -4.10 21.19
N ASN A 166 8.27 -3.91 22.50
CA ASN A 166 7.26 -3.19 23.27
C ASN A 166 7.04 -1.76 22.80
N TYR A 167 8.07 -1.17 22.17
CA TYR A 167 8.04 0.15 21.57
C TYR A 167 7.83 0.13 20.05
N SER A 168 7.41 -1.03 19.50
CA SER A 168 7.20 -1.25 18.06
C SER A 168 8.44 -1.01 17.20
N VAL A 169 9.62 -1.26 17.76
CA VAL A 169 10.89 -1.27 17.03
C VAL A 169 11.42 -2.70 16.95
N PHE A 170 11.81 -3.11 15.76
CA PHE A 170 12.25 -4.47 15.44
C PHE A 170 13.72 -4.43 14.99
N PRO A 171 14.69 -4.42 15.93
CA PRO A 171 16.07 -4.09 15.61
C PRO A 171 16.81 -5.15 14.81
N LEU A 172 16.55 -6.43 15.05
CA LEU A 172 17.27 -7.55 14.43
C LEU A 172 16.44 -8.28 13.39
N PHE A 173 15.15 -8.47 13.67
CA PHE A 173 14.17 -9.14 12.84
C PHE A 173 12.78 -8.65 13.24
N TRP A 174 11.79 -8.87 12.40
CA TRP A 174 10.40 -8.72 12.78
C TRP A 174 9.84 -10.06 13.23
N ALA A 175 9.08 -10.07 14.31
CA ALA A 175 8.29 -11.22 14.74
C ALA A 175 6.91 -10.74 15.16
N GLY A 176 5.87 -11.50 14.83
CA GLY A 176 4.49 -11.18 15.17
C GLY A 176 3.55 -12.31 14.79
N VAL A 177 2.25 -12.05 14.82
CA VAL A 177 1.22 -13.04 14.48
C VAL A 177 0.57 -12.64 13.16
N GLU A 178 0.67 -13.51 12.17
CA GLU A 178 0.08 -13.34 10.84
C GLU A 178 -0.72 -14.58 10.43
N VAL A 179 -1.46 -14.46 9.32
CA VAL A 179 -2.20 -15.57 8.73
C VAL A 179 -1.22 -16.65 8.28
N ASN A 180 -1.52 -17.91 8.54
CA ASN A 180 -0.77 -19.04 8.04
C ASN A 180 -1.02 -19.22 6.53
N TYR A 181 0.02 -19.10 5.70
CA TYR A 181 -0.12 -19.20 4.24
C TYR A 181 -0.55 -20.60 3.76
N PHE A 182 -0.25 -21.66 4.52
CA PHE A 182 -0.68 -23.01 4.17
C PHE A 182 -2.06 -23.39 4.71
N ASP A 183 -2.55 -22.65 5.72
CA ASP A 183 -3.89 -22.79 6.28
C ASP A 183 -4.46 -21.42 6.67
N SER A 184 -5.08 -20.77 5.72
CA SER A 184 -5.62 -19.41 5.82
C SER A 184 -6.67 -19.20 6.93
N LYS A 185 -7.11 -20.28 7.60
CA LYS A 185 -8.05 -20.21 8.73
C LYS A 185 -7.37 -20.01 10.07
N THR A 186 -6.06 -20.15 10.13
CA THR A 186 -5.26 -20.12 11.35
C THR A 186 -4.22 -19.00 11.32
N HIS A 187 -3.74 -18.61 12.50
CA HIS A 187 -2.63 -17.69 12.66
C HIS A 187 -1.38 -18.44 13.13
N LEU A 188 -0.23 -17.99 12.69
CA LEU A 188 1.07 -18.44 13.19
C LEU A 188 1.91 -17.26 13.68
N ILE A 189 2.83 -17.55 14.58
CA ILE A 189 3.95 -16.65 14.84
C ILE A 189 4.81 -16.65 13.58
N THR A 190 5.05 -15.47 13.02
CA THR A 190 5.79 -15.29 11.77
C THR A 190 7.04 -14.46 12.04
N ILE A 191 8.18 -14.88 11.49
CA ILE A 191 9.46 -14.17 11.59
C ILE A 191 9.91 -13.82 10.18
N TYR A 192 10.37 -12.58 9.99
CA TYR A 192 10.97 -12.13 8.74
C TYR A 192 11.99 -11.01 8.93
N GLU A 193 12.64 -10.67 7.87
CA GLU A 193 13.69 -9.68 7.79
C GLU A 193 13.22 -8.30 8.25
N GLN A 194 14.09 -7.59 8.96
CA GLN A 194 13.84 -6.23 9.46
C GLN A 194 14.05 -5.16 8.37
N LEU A 195 13.50 -3.96 8.60
CA LEU A 195 13.84 -2.78 7.82
C LEU A 195 15.20 -2.22 8.25
N PRO A 196 16.06 -1.83 7.30
CA PRO A 196 17.33 -1.16 7.61
C PRO A 196 17.12 0.23 8.21
N LEU A 197 18.16 0.76 8.88
CA LEU A 197 18.14 2.14 9.43
C LEU A 197 17.86 3.18 8.33
N LEU A 198 18.53 3.07 7.19
CA LEU A 198 18.20 3.85 6.02
C LEU A 198 17.17 3.08 5.21
N LEU A 199 15.93 3.56 5.17
CA LEU A 199 14.77 2.86 4.59
C LEU A 199 14.91 2.53 3.09
N ASN A 200 15.86 3.17 2.40
CA ASN A 200 16.15 2.85 1.01
C ASN A 200 17.28 1.80 0.92
N PRO A 201 16.97 0.52 0.67
CA PRO A 201 17.98 -0.54 0.59
C PRO A 201 19.03 -0.30 -0.50
N SER A 202 18.72 0.49 -1.55
CA SER A 202 19.67 0.76 -2.64
C SER A 202 20.85 1.62 -2.22
N VAL A 203 20.77 2.26 -1.06
CA VAL A 203 21.88 3.03 -0.46
C VAL A 203 22.96 2.09 0.07
N TYR A 204 22.61 0.85 0.46
CA TYR A 204 23.55 -0.16 0.87
C TYR A 204 24.16 -0.85 -0.35
N GLN A 205 25.44 -0.68 -0.55
CA GLN A 205 26.16 -1.32 -1.66
C GLN A 205 26.47 -2.78 -1.30
N TYR A 206 25.79 -3.72 -1.94
CA TYR A 206 25.78 -5.14 -1.54
C TYR A 206 27.11 -5.88 -1.76
N ASP A 207 27.95 -5.39 -2.67
CA ASP A 207 29.19 -6.05 -3.06
C ASP A 207 30.43 -5.49 -2.36
N VAL A 208 30.25 -4.48 -1.49
CA VAL A 208 31.35 -3.84 -0.78
C VAL A 208 31.32 -4.26 0.70
N PRO A 209 32.32 -5.00 1.20
CA PRO A 209 32.45 -5.24 2.63
C PRO A 209 32.75 -3.91 3.34
N VAL A 210 32.04 -3.64 4.43
CA VAL A 210 32.24 -2.45 5.25
C VAL A 210 32.71 -2.88 6.62
N THR A 211 33.86 -2.34 7.07
CA THR A 211 34.43 -2.55 8.40
C THR A 211 34.41 -1.28 9.22
N ALA A 212 34.45 -1.41 10.54
CA ALA A 212 34.55 -0.26 11.44
C ALA A 212 35.80 0.62 11.15
N GLU A 213 36.90 0.02 10.75
CA GLU A 213 38.14 0.74 10.38
C GLU A 213 37.91 1.60 9.13
N MET A 214 37.29 1.06 8.07
CA MET A 214 36.95 1.82 6.87
C MET A 214 36.00 3.00 7.17
N ILE A 215 35.06 2.82 8.09
CA ILE A 215 34.13 3.87 8.53
C ILE A 215 34.90 4.99 9.24
N LEU A 216 35.79 4.64 10.19
CA LEU A 216 36.59 5.60 10.94
C LEU A 216 37.54 6.39 10.04
N ASN A 217 38.10 5.74 9.02
CA ASN A 217 39.01 6.36 8.03
C ASN A 217 38.26 7.11 6.92
N LYS A 218 36.90 7.07 6.91
CA LYS A 218 36.03 7.64 5.83
C LYS A 218 36.28 7.00 4.45
N GLU A 219 36.64 5.75 4.42
CA GLU A 219 36.91 4.95 3.21
C GLU A 219 35.67 4.14 2.79
N GLY A 220 34.62 4.13 3.62
CA GLY A 220 33.36 3.44 3.36
C GLY A 220 32.43 4.21 2.41
N PRO A 221 31.34 3.58 1.97
CA PRO A 221 30.28 4.23 1.20
C PRO A 221 29.73 5.49 1.91
N GLN A 222 29.25 6.48 1.14
CA GLN A 222 28.72 7.75 1.69
C GLN A 222 27.68 7.55 2.79
N ALA A 223 26.85 6.50 2.68
CA ALA A 223 25.86 6.15 3.68
C ALA A 223 26.44 5.85 5.07
N THR A 224 27.65 5.28 5.13
CA THR A 224 28.31 4.98 6.41
C THR A 224 28.80 6.25 7.12
N SER A 225 29.34 7.21 6.38
CA SER A 225 29.70 8.53 6.93
C SER A 225 28.48 9.24 7.50
N LEU A 226 27.39 9.16 6.82
CA LEU A 226 26.09 9.68 7.17
C LEU A 226 25.55 9.07 8.49
N LEU A 227 25.61 7.75 8.63
CA LEU A 227 25.23 7.05 9.87
C LEU A 227 26.19 7.37 11.02
N GLN A 228 27.50 7.52 10.72
CA GLN A 228 28.51 7.90 11.72
C GLN A 228 28.23 9.29 12.30
N GLU A 229 27.98 10.28 11.45
CA GLU A 229 27.62 11.64 11.88
C GLU A 229 26.35 11.64 12.73
N THR A 230 25.34 10.86 12.33
CA THR A 230 24.09 10.72 13.09
C THR A 230 24.32 10.15 14.48
N GLY A 231 25.10 9.07 14.58
CA GLY A 231 25.42 8.45 15.86
C GLY A 231 26.22 9.39 16.76
N GLU A 232 27.18 10.13 16.19
CA GLU A 232 27.97 11.15 16.92
C GLU A 232 27.09 12.29 17.44
N GLU A 233 26.15 12.81 16.61
CA GLU A 233 25.21 13.84 17.04
C GLU A 233 24.25 13.35 18.14
N MET A 234 23.75 12.12 18.02
CA MET A 234 22.96 11.49 19.08
C MET A 234 23.74 11.37 20.37
N SER A 235 25.02 10.98 20.30
CA SER A 235 25.88 10.86 21.46
C SER A 235 26.07 12.20 22.17
N VAL A 236 26.26 13.30 21.43
CA VAL A 236 26.32 14.66 21.98
C VAL A 236 25.04 15.05 22.72
N LEU A 237 23.88 14.72 22.16
CA LEU A 237 22.58 14.97 22.82
C LEU A 237 22.46 14.21 24.15
N LEU A 238 23.21 13.11 24.30
CA LEU A 238 23.22 12.25 25.47
C LEU A 238 24.41 12.55 26.43
N GLY A 239 25.14 13.64 26.16
CA GLY A 239 26.23 14.10 27.03
C GLY A 239 27.58 13.47 26.77
N PHE A 240 27.77 12.68 25.72
CA PHE A 240 29.04 12.09 25.33
C PHE A 240 29.89 13.06 24.47
N ASP A 241 31.18 12.98 24.59
CA ASP A 241 32.10 13.69 23.71
C ASP A 241 32.18 13.01 22.34
N ARG A 242 31.72 13.72 21.28
CA ARG A 242 31.75 13.21 19.89
C ARG A 242 33.17 12.94 19.38
N THR A 243 34.22 13.54 20.00
CA THR A 243 35.61 13.35 19.60
C THR A 243 36.24 12.14 20.29
N SER A 244 35.57 11.57 21.30
CA SER A 244 36.07 10.39 22.04
C SER A 244 36.27 9.20 21.07
N PRO A 245 37.50 8.66 21.00
CA PRO A 245 37.80 7.49 20.18
C PRO A 245 36.91 6.28 20.53
N ALA A 246 36.62 6.07 21.82
CA ALA A 246 35.76 4.98 22.27
C ALA A 246 34.33 5.10 21.74
N VAL A 247 33.73 6.32 21.80
CA VAL A 247 32.39 6.62 21.25
C VAL A 247 32.37 6.41 19.74
N ARG A 248 33.36 6.97 19.02
CA ARG A 248 33.43 6.85 17.56
C ARG A 248 33.58 5.39 17.10
N THR A 249 34.43 4.63 17.79
CA THR A 249 34.66 3.21 17.51
C THR A 249 33.39 2.39 17.77
N MET A 250 32.68 2.66 18.87
CA MET A 250 31.41 1.98 19.17
C MET A 250 30.39 2.24 18.06
N ILE A 251 30.23 3.49 17.62
CA ILE A 251 29.31 3.86 16.52
C ILE A 251 29.73 3.15 15.23
N ALA A 252 31.01 3.17 14.87
CA ALA A 252 31.53 2.51 13.68
C ALA A 252 31.24 1.00 13.68
N ARG A 253 31.43 0.32 14.83
CA ARG A 253 31.10 -1.11 14.98
C ARG A 253 29.57 -1.38 14.90
N MET A 254 28.72 -0.48 15.40
CA MET A 254 27.27 -0.60 15.23
C MET A 254 26.85 -0.44 13.76
N ILE A 255 27.49 0.46 13.02
CA ILE A 255 27.24 0.65 11.57
C ILE A 255 27.71 -0.57 10.78
N GLU A 256 28.86 -1.13 11.11
CA GLU A 256 29.34 -2.38 10.52
C GLU A 256 28.31 -3.50 10.74
N LEU A 257 27.78 -3.65 11.95
CA LEU A 257 26.73 -4.63 12.27
C LEU A 257 25.45 -4.39 11.45
N GLU A 258 24.96 -3.14 11.39
CA GLU A 258 23.80 -2.76 10.57
C GLU A 258 24.01 -3.11 9.09
N TRP A 259 25.20 -2.79 8.57
CA TRP A 259 25.56 -3.09 7.19
C TRP A 259 25.54 -4.58 6.90
N ARG A 260 26.21 -5.38 7.75
CA ARG A 260 26.27 -6.83 7.61
C ARG A 260 24.89 -7.49 7.68
N ILE A 261 24.04 -7.06 8.62
CA ILE A 261 22.65 -7.54 8.73
C ILE A 261 21.87 -7.19 7.46
N THR A 262 21.94 -5.95 7.02
CA THR A 262 21.16 -5.45 5.88
C THR A 262 21.56 -6.15 4.58
N ILE A 263 22.86 -6.26 4.27
CA ILE A 263 23.29 -6.90 3.03
C ILE A 263 23.03 -8.42 3.03
N SER A 264 22.97 -9.05 4.21
CA SER A 264 22.66 -10.48 4.30
C SER A 264 21.23 -10.78 3.85
N GLY A 265 20.31 -9.89 4.12
CA GLY A 265 18.91 -10.00 3.75
C GLY A 265 18.62 -9.61 2.31
N SER A 266 19.12 -8.47 1.87
CA SER A 266 18.80 -7.90 0.57
C SER A 266 19.19 -8.77 -0.64
N ARG A 267 20.12 -9.72 -0.49
CA ARG A 267 20.43 -10.72 -1.52
C ARG A 267 19.24 -11.59 -1.85
N PHE A 268 18.30 -11.76 -0.93
CA PHE A 268 17.09 -12.55 -1.12
C PHE A 268 15.97 -11.76 -1.80
N TYR A 269 15.92 -10.44 -1.64
CA TYR A 269 14.99 -9.57 -2.39
C TYR A 269 15.25 -9.56 -3.90
N LYS A 270 16.49 -9.73 -4.36
CA LYS A 270 16.81 -9.82 -5.79
C LYS A 270 16.31 -11.10 -6.46
N HIS A 271 16.04 -12.15 -5.71
CA HIS A 271 15.59 -13.46 -6.21
C HIS A 271 14.18 -13.82 -5.76
N LYS A 272 13.27 -12.88 -5.75
CA LYS A 272 11.83 -12.83 -5.46
C LYS A 272 11.00 -14.15 -5.56
N LYS A 273 11.46 -15.26 -5.00
CA LYS A 273 10.54 -16.30 -4.57
C LYS A 273 10.45 -16.18 -3.05
N GLU A 274 9.35 -15.57 -2.58
CA GLU A 274 9.01 -15.67 -1.16
C GLU A 274 9.04 -17.14 -0.77
N ARG A 275 10.04 -17.51 0.01
CA ARG A 275 10.20 -18.90 0.49
C ARG A 275 9.54 -19.01 1.86
N TYR A 276 8.21 -18.95 1.86
CA TYR A 276 7.46 -19.18 3.09
C TYR A 276 7.66 -20.62 3.56
N GLU A 277 8.15 -20.80 4.77
CA GLU A 277 8.40 -22.07 5.40
C GLU A 277 7.73 -22.14 6.76
N VAL A 278 7.26 -23.33 7.14
CA VAL A 278 6.74 -23.61 8.49
C VAL A 278 7.63 -24.63 9.16
N ILE A 279 8.27 -24.23 10.26
CA ILE A 279 9.21 -25.04 11.04
C ILE A 279 8.78 -25.10 12.50
N SER A 280 9.39 -25.99 13.30
CA SER A 280 9.20 -25.99 14.77
C SER A 280 10.16 -25.01 15.46
N ILE A 281 9.82 -24.59 16.68
CA ILE A 281 10.74 -23.79 17.53
C ILE A 281 12.04 -24.56 17.80
N ALA A 282 11.96 -25.89 17.95
CA ALA A 282 13.16 -26.72 18.10
C ALA A 282 14.07 -26.65 16.86
N GLU A 283 13.48 -26.73 15.67
CA GLU A 283 14.22 -26.58 14.40
C GLU A 283 14.77 -25.14 14.26
N LEU A 284 14.00 -24.13 14.63
CA LEU A 284 14.45 -22.73 14.66
C LEU A 284 15.67 -22.56 15.56
N GLN A 285 15.66 -23.18 16.76
CA GLN A 285 16.80 -23.13 17.70
C GLN A 285 18.07 -23.75 17.11
N ILE A 286 17.93 -24.79 16.30
CA ILE A 286 19.09 -25.44 15.64
C ILE A 286 19.67 -24.55 14.54
N ILE A 287 18.84 -23.95 13.70
CA ILE A 287 19.30 -23.15 12.56
C ILE A 287 19.76 -21.75 12.92
N ALA A 288 19.30 -21.20 14.05
CA ALA A 288 19.60 -19.85 14.48
C ALA A 288 19.87 -19.77 16.01
N PRO A 289 20.98 -20.37 16.51
CA PRO A 289 21.22 -20.55 17.95
C PRO A 289 21.63 -19.30 18.71
N ALA A 290 21.76 -18.13 18.08
CA ALA A 290 22.18 -16.88 18.72
C ALA A 290 21.22 -16.34 19.79
N LEU A 291 19.94 -16.78 19.77
CA LEU A 291 18.92 -16.44 20.76
C LEU A 291 18.27 -17.72 21.34
N ASP A 292 17.78 -17.64 22.56
CA ASP A 292 16.80 -18.61 23.08
C ASP A 292 15.41 -18.28 22.50
N TRP A 293 15.10 -18.93 21.40
CA TRP A 293 13.82 -18.68 20.68
C TRP A 293 12.61 -19.07 21.48
N ARG A 294 12.68 -20.11 22.29
CA ARG A 294 11.55 -20.51 23.11
C ARG A 294 11.25 -19.48 24.19
N LEU A 295 12.29 -18.98 24.87
CA LEU A 295 12.15 -17.87 25.83
C LEU A 295 11.59 -16.64 25.15
N PHE A 296 12.21 -16.23 24.03
CA PHE A 296 11.82 -15.03 23.28
C PHE A 296 10.36 -15.09 22.85
N LEU A 297 9.96 -16.13 22.13
CA LEU A 297 8.63 -16.26 21.55
C LEU A 297 7.54 -16.46 22.62
N SER A 298 7.82 -17.25 23.68
CA SER A 298 6.88 -17.43 24.80
C SER A 298 6.62 -16.11 25.52
N THR A 299 7.66 -15.31 25.74
CA THR A 299 7.51 -13.98 26.36
C THR A 299 6.77 -13.01 25.43
N LEU A 300 7.06 -13.05 24.13
CA LEU A 300 6.40 -12.20 23.15
C LEU A 300 4.89 -12.41 23.11
N VAL A 301 4.45 -13.68 23.10
CA VAL A 301 3.01 -14.00 22.99
C VAL A 301 2.31 -14.08 24.36
N GLY A 302 3.06 -14.09 25.46
CA GLY A 302 2.53 -14.16 26.82
C GLY A 302 1.99 -15.54 27.21
N GLU A 303 2.42 -16.62 26.52
CA GLU A 303 2.09 -18.01 26.85
C GLU A 303 3.30 -18.93 26.70
N GLN A 304 3.34 -20.03 27.46
CA GLN A 304 4.41 -21.03 27.35
C GLN A 304 4.26 -21.84 26.06
N LEU A 305 5.24 -21.72 25.18
CA LEU A 305 5.29 -22.44 23.91
C LEU A 305 6.08 -23.75 24.06
N HIS A 306 5.62 -24.78 23.35
CA HIS A 306 6.33 -26.07 23.27
C HIS A 306 7.40 -26.03 22.17
N ALA A 307 8.47 -26.82 22.33
CA ALA A 307 9.54 -26.90 21.33
C ALA A 307 9.05 -27.35 19.94
N ASN A 308 7.97 -28.13 19.88
CA ASN A 308 7.35 -28.60 18.63
C ASN A 308 6.31 -27.62 18.05
N GLU A 309 6.08 -26.48 18.71
CA GLU A 309 5.20 -25.43 18.20
C GLU A 309 5.66 -24.96 16.82
N LYS A 310 4.70 -24.81 15.90
CA LYS A 310 5.00 -24.37 14.53
C LYS A 310 5.01 -22.84 14.43
N ILE A 311 6.01 -22.33 13.75
CA ILE A 311 6.17 -20.93 13.39
C ILE A 311 6.44 -20.79 11.89
N ALA A 312 6.20 -19.63 11.33
CA ALA A 312 6.48 -19.35 9.93
C ALA A 312 7.72 -18.48 9.75
N LEU A 313 8.53 -18.80 8.75
CA LEU A 313 9.58 -17.95 8.21
C LEU A 313 9.10 -17.39 6.86
N LYS A 314 8.82 -16.09 6.80
CA LYS A 314 8.21 -15.49 5.60
C LYS A 314 9.21 -15.30 4.45
N THR A 315 10.47 -15.04 4.78
CA THR A 315 11.55 -14.82 3.80
C THR A 315 12.53 -16.01 3.68
N GLY A 316 12.14 -17.17 4.20
CA GLY A 316 12.96 -18.39 4.24
C GLY A 316 13.97 -18.38 5.38
N ARG A 317 14.76 -19.46 5.47
CA ARG A 317 15.70 -19.69 6.59
C ARG A 317 17.09 -19.10 6.38
N GLU A 318 17.51 -18.87 5.15
CA GLU A 318 18.90 -18.57 4.82
C GLU A 318 19.38 -17.23 5.41
N TRP A 319 18.55 -16.19 5.39
CA TRP A 319 18.89 -14.91 5.99
C TRP A 319 18.98 -15.00 7.52
N LEU A 320 18.09 -15.81 8.14
CA LEU A 320 18.05 -15.98 9.59
C LEU A 320 19.28 -16.76 10.11
N ILE A 321 19.72 -17.77 9.35
CA ILE A 321 20.98 -18.49 9.59
C ILE A 321 22.14 -17.49 9.57
N LYS A 322 22.23 -16.64 8.55
CA LYS A 322 23.27 -15.61 8.44
C LYS A 322 23.20 -14.58 9.55
N LEU A 323 22.00 -14.11 9.88
CA LEU A 323 21.80 -13.21 11.02
C LEU A 323 22.33 -13.85 12.31
N SER A 324 21.99 -15.12 12.56
CA SER A 324 22.45 -15.84 13.72
C SER A 324 23.98 -15.99 13.74
N GLN A 325 24.62 -16.30 12.61
CA GLN A 325 26.07 -16.37 12.48
C GLN A 325 26.74 -15.02 12.79
N ILE A 326 26.23 -13.92 12.22
CA ILE A 326 26.73 -12.58 12.49
C ILE A 326 26.61 -12.25 13.98
N LEU A 327 25.48 -12.54 14.60
CA LEU A 327 25.29 -12.27 16.02
C LEU A 327 26.23 -13.10 16.89
N LEU A 328 26.45 -14.38 16.61
CA LEU A 328 27.38 -15.23 17.36
C LEU A 328 28.82 -14.69 17.28
N GLU A 329 29.31 -14.29 16.10
CA GLU A 329 30.62 -13.67 15.94
C GLU A 329 30.77 -12.44 16.83
N TYR A 330 29.76 -11.58 16.92
CA TYR A 330 29.81 -10.43 17.82
C TYR A 330 29.72 -10.82 19.30
N LEU A 331 28.86 -11.76 19.66
CA LEU A 331 28.65 -12.20 21.04
C LEU A 331 29.89 -12.91 21.63
N GLU A 332 30.74 -13.51 20.79
CA GLU A 332 31.99 -14.17 21.14
C GLU A 332 33.20 -13.23 21.10
N SER A 333 33.10 -12.12 20.36
CA SER A 333 34.22 -11.16 20.23
C SER A 333 34.30 -10.22 21.43
N GLU A 334 35.56 -9.71 21.68
CA GLU A 334 35.80 -8.72 22.72
C GLU A 334 34.97 -7.44 22.49
N GLY A 335 34.19 -7.04 23.50
CA GLY A 335 33.29 -5.88 23.42
C GLY A 335 32.12 -6.04 22.45
N GLY A 336 31.99 -7.16 21.74
CA GLY A 336 30.96 -7.34 20.74
C GLY A 336 29.55 -7.42 21.32
N ARG A 337 29.41 -7.97 22.53
CA ARG A 337 28.10 -7.95 23.25
C ARG A 337 27.63 -6.53 23.52
N ALA A 338 28.52 -5.60 23.85
CA ALA A 338 28.22 -4.19 24.02
C ALA A 338 27.77 -3.56 22.69
N VAL A 339 28.39 -3.93 21.56
CA VAL A 339 28.01 -3.46 20.23
C VAL A 339 26.59 -3.86 19.91
N VAL A 340 26.22 -5.14 20.06
CA VAL A 340 24.87 -5.65 19.76
C VAL A 340 23.81 -4.94 20.62
N ARG A 341 24.05 -4.77 21.92
CA ARG A 341 23.11 -4.07 22.81
C ARG A 341 22.96 -2.61 22.44
N ASN A 342 24.04 -1.89 22.22
CA ASN A 342 23.98 -0.49 21.82
C ASN A 342 23.35 -0.32 20.43
N TYR A 343 23.54 -1.27 19.53
CA TYR A 343 22.86 -1.28 18.25
C TYR A 343 21.32 -1.40 18.40
N ILE A 344 20.83 -2.31 19.27
CA ILE A 344 19.41 -2.43 19.57
C ILE A 344 18.85 -1.13 20.14
N LYS A 345 19.56 -0.53 21.10
CA LYS A 345 19.20 0.76 21.69
C LYS A 345 19.24 1.87 20.64
N TRP A 346 20.27 1.91 19.80
CA TRP A 346 20.40 2.90 18.74
C TRP A 346 19.22 2.87 17.78
N LYS A 347 18.85 1.68 17.28
CA LYS A 347 17.65 1.55 16.42
C LYS A 347 16.40 2.02 17.15
N THR A 348 16.22 1.65 18.41
CA THR A 348 15.06 2.04 19.20
C THR A 348 14.99 3.56 19.36
N LEU A 349 16.09 4.22 19.66
CA LEU A 349 16.16 5.66 19.80
C LEU A 349 15.97 6.40 18.47
N PHE A 350 16.60 5.89 17.42
CA PHE A 350 16.58 6.48 16.08
C PHE A 350 15.17 6.57 15.50
N PHE A 351 14.38 5.51 15.56
CA PHE A 351 13.01 5.50 15.06
C PHE A 351 12.06 6.46 15.81
N HIS A 352 12.43 6.84 17.04
CA HIS A 352 11.64 7.76 17.85
C HIS A 352 12.10 9.23 17.80
N LEU A 353 13.21 9.53 17.12
CA LEU A 353 13.72 10.91 16.99
C LEU A 353 12.72 11.85 16.33
N ALA A 354 11.90 11.36 15.40
CA ALA A 354 10.88 12.16 14.72
C ALA A 354 9.83 12.78 15.66
N TYR A 355 9.75 12.30 16.91
CA TYR A 355 8.77 12.77 17.91
C TYR A 355 9.37 13.72 18.95
N VAL A 356 10.64 14.07 18.83
CA VAL A 356 11.39 14.68 19.94
C VAL A 356 11.81 16.12 19.73
N LYS A 357 12.35 16.53 18.57
CA LYS A 357 12.91 17.87 18.42
C LYS A 357 12.92 18.44 17.00
N PRO A 358 12.33 19.63 16.77
CA PRO A 358 12.43 20.32 15.49
C PRO A 358 13.77 21.02 15.23
N LYS A 359 14.64 21.14 16.24
CA LYS A 359 15.91 21.89 16.15
C LYS A 359 17.11 21.08 15.70
N CYS A 360 16.95 19.85 15.21
CA CYS A 360 18.00 19.17 14.45
C CYS A 360 18.14 19.77 13.04
N ARG A 361 17.94 21.09 12.89
CA ARG A 361 17.87 21.77 11.59
C ARG A 361 19.22 22.05 10.93
N GLU A 362 20.30 21.77 11.60
CA GLU A 362 21.65 22.00 11.09
C GLU A 362 22.42 20.69 11.24
N GLY A 363 22.44 19.89 10.19
CA GLY A 363 23.17 18.62 10.16
C GLY A 363 22.34 17.46 9.60
N PHE A 364 22.99 16.32 9.48
CA PHE A 364 22.43 15.11 8.86
C PHE A 364 21.27 14.49 9.64
N LEU A 365 21.23 14.62 10.97
CA LEU A 365 20.06 14.17 11.77
C LEU A 365 18.76 14.77 11.26
N TRP A 366 18.80 15.95 10.65
CA TRP A 366 17.67 16.57 10.01
C TRP A 366 17.21 15.81 8.77
N SER A 367 18.10 15.41 7.86
CA SER A 367 17.70 14.62 6.67
C SER A 367 17.13 13.25 7.04
N VAL A 368 17.58 12.65 8.13
CA VAL A 368 16.97 11.43 8.66
C VAL A 368 15.61 11.71 9.28
N VAL A 369 15.47 12.77 10.05
CA VAL A 369 14.17 13.20 10.60
C VAL A 369 13.22 13.62 9.46
N GLU A 370 13.73 14.26 8.39
CA GLU A 370 12.93 14.54 7.18
C GLU A 370 12.47 13.28 6.45
N ILE A 371 13.30 12.24 6.37
CA ILE A 371 12.91 10.95 5.80
C ILE A 371 11.74 10.34 6.59
N TYR A 372 11.73 10.51 7.92
CA TYR A 372 10.71 9.94 8.81
C TYR A 372 9.55 10.88 9.14
N SER A 373 9.73 12.20 9.08
CA SER A 373 8.71 13.20 9.45
C SER A 373 8.31 14.14 8.32
N GLY A 374 9.02 14.09 7.20
CA GLY A 374 8.87 15.03 6.09
C GLY A 374 9.32 16.46 6.39
N PRO A 375 9.47 17.32 5.37
CA PRO A 375 9.72 18.75 5.55
C PRO A 375 8.63 19.39 6.41
N PRO A 376 8.89 20.56 7.04
CA PRO A 376 7.92 21.20 7.93
C PRO A 376 6.55 21.47 7.30
N HIS A 377 6.48 21.68 5.99
CA HIS A 377 5.21 21.82 5.27
C HIS A 377 4.47 20.48 5.11
N LEU A 378 5.18 19.34 5.20
CA LEU A 378 4.59 17.99 5.19
C LEU A 378 4.31 17.46 6.61
N ARG A 379 4.58 18.24 7.67
CA ARG A 379 4.35 17.81 9.05
C ARG A 379 2.91 17.38 9.31
N LYS A 380 1.94 18.06 8.72
CA LYS A 380 0.53 17.69 8.85
C LYS A 380 0.23 16.33 8.24
N GLU A 381 0.80 16.03 7.06
CA GLU A 381 0.69 14.72 6.43
C GLU A 381 1.31 13.63 7.28
N PHE A 382 2.53 13.87 7.75
CA PHE A 382 3.19 12.95 8.67
C PHE A 382 2.30 12.65 9.89
N CYS A 383 1.70 13.68 10.50
CA CYS A 383 0.83 13.53 11.66
C CYS A 383 -0.45 12.75 11.34
N ILE A 384 -1.07 12.98 10.17
CA ILE A 384 -2.23 12.20 9.70
C ILE A 384 -1.86 10.74 9.45
N MET A 385 -0.75 10.47 8.76
CA MET A 385 -0.30 9.09 8.51
C MET A 385 -0.03 8.34 9.82
N ARG A 386 0.60 8.99 10.79
CA ARG A 386 0.87 8.36 12.10
C ARG A 386 -0.42 8.14 12.88
N ALA A 387 -1.31 9.12 12.89
CA ALA A 387 -2.62 8.97 13.54
C ALA A 387 -3.46 7.86 12.87
N SER A 388 -3.45 7.75 11.55
CA SER A 388 -4.12 6.66 10.82
C SER A 388 -3.60 5.27 11.19
N GLY A 389 -2.29 5.14 11.46
CA GLY A 389 -1.71 3.87 11.92
C GLY A 389 -2.07 3.50 13.36
N ILE A 390 -2.29 4.49 14.22
CA ILE A 390 -2.64 4.28 15.64
C ILE A 390 -4.16 4.20 15.84
N PHE A 391 -4.93 4.97 15.06
CA PHE A 391 -6.39 5.06 15.11
C PHE A 391 -7.02 4.64 13.77
N PRO A 392 -6.84 3.37 13.36
CA PRO A 392 -7.26 2.90 12.04
C PRO A 392 -8.77 2.90 11.80
N LEU A 393 -9.59 2.99 12.84
CA LEU A 393 -11.03 3.14 12.75
C LEU A 393 -11.48 4.58 13.00
N SER A 394 -10.96 5.22 14.03
CA SER A 394 -11.43 6.53 14.49
C SER A 394 -11.07 7.67 13.52
N LEU A 395 -9.87 7.68 12.93
CA LEU A 395 -9.49 8.75 12.02
C LEU A 395 -10.26 8.71 10.68
N PRO A 396 -10.42 7.54 10.01
CA PRO A 396 -11.31 7.44 8.86
C PRO A 396 -12.77 7.79 9.17
N SER A 397 -13.24 7.52 10.39
CA SER A 397 -14.59 7.89 10.83
C SER A 397 -14.77 9.41 10.87
N VAL A 398 -13.76 10.17 11.30
CA VAL A 398 -13.78 11.64 11.23
C VAL A 398 -13.99 12.09 9.79
N LEU A 399 -13.27 11.51 8.81
CA LEU A 399 -13.44 11.83 7.39
C LEU A 399 -14.84 11.48 6.88
N ARG A 400 -15.39 10.32 7.29
CA ARG A 400 -16.75 9.91 6.94
C ARG A 400 -17.80 10.94 7.41
N LYS A 401 -17.65 11.45 8.64
CA LYS A 401 -18.54 12.51 9.17
C LYS A 401 -18.41 13.82 8.41
N ILE A 402 -17.20 14.19 7.99
CA ILE A 402 -16.93 15.42 7.21
C ILE A 402 -17.59 15.38 5.83
N ASP A 403 -17.52 14.21 5.17
CA ASP A 403 -18.11 14.03 3.84
C ASP A 403 -19.63 13.87 3.88
N GLY A 404 -20.19 13.60 5.05
CA GLY A 404 -21.57 13.19 5.27
C GLY A 404 -21.71 11.66 5.26
N GLU A 405 -22.26 11.12 6.34
CA GLU A 405 -22.35 9.67 6.53
C GLU A 405 -23.21 8.97 5.45
N GLU A 406 -24.28 9.63 5.00
CA GLU A 406 -25.15 9.14 3.93
C GLU A 406 -24.38 9.07 2.61
N ARG A 407 -23.75 10.17 2.21
CA ARG A 407 -22.92 10.23 1.00
C ARG A 407 -21.81 9.18 0.99
N ALA A 408 -21.10 9.00 2.11
CA ALA A 408 -20.05 8.00 2.22
C ALA A 408 -20.59 6.56 2.09
N ARG A 409 -21.79 6.30 2.61
CA ARG A 409 -22.49 5.01 2.46
C ARG A 409 -22.91 4.79 1.00
N ASP A 410 -23.54 5.78 0.38
CA ASP A 410 -24.03 5.67 -1.00
C ASP A 410 -22.86 5.46 -1.98
N SER A 411 -21.74 6.18 -1.80
CA SER A 411 -20.51 5.96 -2.58
C SER A 411 -19.93 4.56 -2.36
N LYS A 412 -19.93 4.04 -1.12
CA LYS A 412 -19.52 2.67 -0.81
C LYS A 412 -20.41 1.64 -1.52
N ASP A 413 -21.73 1.85 -1.52
CA ASP A 413 -22.69 0.93 -2.10
C ASP A 413 -22.65 0.97 -3.64
N MET A 414 -22.46 2.15 -4.25
CA MET A 414 -22.20 2.28 -5.68
C MET A 414 -20.97 1.47 -6.10
N VAL A 415 -19.85 1.63 -5.40
CA VAL A 415 -18.61 0.89 -5.74
C VAL A 415 -18.77 -0.61 -5.49
N LYS A 416 -19.55 -1.04 -4.49
CA LYS A 416 -19.93 -2.47 -4.32
C LYS A 416 -20.72 -3.00 -5.50
N GLN A 417 -21.62 -2.20 -6.05
CA GLN A 417 -22.39 -2.59 -7.25
C GLN A 417 -21.46 -2.75 -8.46
N ILE A 418 -20.54 -1.81 -8.69
CA ILE A 418 -19.51 -1.91 -9.72
C ILE A 418 -18.68 -3.19 -9.54
N ALA A 419 -18.22 -3.47 -8.32
CA ALA A 419 -17.45 -4.67 -8.01
C ALA A 419 -18.23 -5.96 -8.31
N ASN A 420 -19.52 -6.00 -7.96
CA ASN A 420 -20.39 -7.14 -8.25
C ASN A 420 -20.60 -7.34 -9.77
N ASN A 421 -20.70 -6.27 -10.54
CA ASN A 421 -20.82 -6.35 -11.99
C ASN A 421 -19.52 -6.85 -12.62
N ILE A 422 -18.37 -6.40 -12.13
CA ILE A 422 -17.05 -6.89 -12.55
C ILE A 422 -16.89 -8.39 -12.24
N ILE A 423 -17.33 -8.86 -11.07
CA ILE A 423 -17.31 -10.29 -10.73
C ILE A 423 -18.10 -11.12 -11.73
N LYS A 424 -19.28 -10.66 -12.18
CA LYS A 424 -20.08 -11.37 -13.20
C LYS A 424 -19.32 -11.50 -14.53
N GLU A 425 -18.65 -10.43 -14.96
CA GLU A 425 -17.80 -10.49 -16.16
C GLU A 425 -16.63 -11.46 -16.01
N TYR A 426 -16.05 -11.53 -14.80
CA TYR A 426 -15.03 -12.54 -14.48
C TYR A 426 -15.58 -13.96 -14.51
N GLU A 427 -16.77 -14.19 -13.96
CA GLU A 427 -17.44 -15.50 -14.01
C GLU A 427 -17.64 -15.96 -15.45
N GLU A 428 -18.12 -15.09 -16.33
CA GLU A 428 -18.30 -15.37 -17.75
C GLU A 428 -16.96 -15.64 -18.44
N MET A 429 -15.97 -14.77 -18.23
CA MET A 429 -14.64 -14.85 -18.81
C MET A 429 -13.91 -16.14 -18.41
N LEU A 430 -13.93 -16.53 -17.13
CA LEU A 430 -13.30 -17.76 -16.65
C LEU A 430 -14.07 -19.01 -17.12
N GLY A 431 -15.41 -18.93 -17.18
CA GLY A 431 -16.27 -20.02 -17.65
C GLY A 431 -16.12 -20.33 -19.14
N THR A 432 -15.77 -19.34 -19.96
CA THR A 432 -15.60 -19.45 -21.42
C THR A 432 -14.11 -19.51 -21.84
N SER A 433 -13.19 -19.41 -20.89
CA SER A 433 -11.74 -19.35 -21.15
C SER A 433 -11.22 -20.57 -21.90
N THR A 434 -10.47 -20.33 -22.97
CA THR A 434 -9.81 -21.39 -23.76
C THR A 434 -8.54 -21.94 -23.12
N ILE A 435 -7.99 -21.26 -22.10
CA ILE A 435 -6.78 -21.71 -21.41
C ILE A 435 -7.08 -22.59 -20.19
N LEU A 436 -8.28 -22.47 -19.61
CA LEU A 436 -8.70 -23.28 -18.48
C LEU A 436 -9.40 -24.56 -18.99
N ASP A 437 -8.94 -25.69 -18.52
CA ASP A 437 -9.58 -26.97 -18.81
C ASP A 437 -10.68 -27.32 -17.79
N ASN A 438 -11.37 -28.44 -18.02
CA ASN A 438 -12.49 -28.90 -17.19
C ASN A 438 -12.10 -29.20 -15.72
N VAL A 439 -10.81 -29.26 -15.40
CA VAL A 439 -10.30 -29.44 -14.02
C VAL A 439 -10.05 -28.09 -13.38
N THR A 440 -9.44 -27.16 -14.11
CA THR A 440 -8.98 -25.87 -13.58
C THR A 440 -10.11 -24.83 -13.52
N ALA A 441 -10.99 -24.78 -14.52
CA ALA A 441 -12.07 -23.80 -14.60
C ALA A 441 -13.02 -23.82 -13.39
N PRO A 442 -13.52 -24.99 -12.90
CA PRO A 442 -14.36 -25.03 -11.70
C PRO A 442 -13.65 -24.51 -10.45
N MET A 443 -12.36 -24.76 -10.32
CA MET A 443 -11.56 -24.28 -9.19
C MET A 443 -11.32 -22.77 -9.25
N ALA A 444 -11.15 -22.22 -10.46
CA ALA A 444 -11.04 -20.78 -10.68
C ALA A 444 -12.36 -20.07 -10.32
N LEU A 445 -13.49 -20.59 -10.76
CA LEU A 445 -14.82 -20.09 -10.39
C LEU A 445 -15.07 -20.19 -8.88
N GLN A 446 -14.67 -21.30 -8.25
CA GLN A 446 -14.75 -21.45 -6.80
C GLN A 446 -13.87 -20.40 -6.08
N LYS A 447 -12.67 -20.12 -6.61
CA LYS A 447 -11.78 -19.08 -6.05
C LYS A 447 -12.41 -17.70 -6.14
N LEU A 448 -13.03 -17.37 -7.26
CA LEU A 448 -13.75 -16.13 -7.45
C LEU A 448 -14.95 -16.01 -6.49
N SER A 449 -15.77 -17.06 -6.35
CA SER A 449 -16.93 -17.08 -5.45
C SER A 449 -16.56 -17.00 -3.96
N ASN A 450 -15.37 -17.48 -3.58
CA ASN A 450 -14.86 -17.39 -2.22
C ASN A 450 -14.18 -16.05 -1.91
N MET A 451 -14.00 -15.19 -2.92
CA MET A 451 -13.28 -13.92 -2.74
C MET A 451 -14.09 -12.95 -1.88
N SER A 452 -13.44 -12.34 -0.92
CA SER A 452 -14.00 -11.22 -0.16
C SER A 452 -13.58 -9.90 -0.79
N ILE A 453 -14.52 -8.96 -0.94
CA ILE A 453 -14.20 -7.59 -1.41
C ILE A 453 -14.61 -6.61 -0.32
N LEU A 454 -13.63 -5.90 0.23
CA LEU A 454 -13.81 -4.87 1.25
C LEU A 454 -13.66 -3.50 0.61
N ILE A 455 -14.66 -2.64 0.78
CA ILE A 455 -14.72 -1.35 0.09
C ILE A 455 -14.86 -0.22 1.09
N SER A 456 -14.12 0.85 0.85
CA SER A 456 -14.16 2.13 1.53
C SER A 456 -13.63 2.08 2.96
N TYR A 457 -14.39 1.60 3.90
CA TYR A 457 -14.05 1.54 5.32
C TYR A 457 -14.54 0.24 5.96
N PRO A 458 -13.87 -0.22 7.07
CA PRO A 458 -14.27 -1.43 7.77
C PRO A 458 -15.68 -1.32 8.36
N ASP A 459 -16.47 -2.40 8.29
CA ASP A 459 -17.78 -2.44 8.93
C ASP A 459 -17.68 -2.29 10.47
N LYS A 460 -16.51 -2.57 11.06
CA LYS A 460 -16.21 -2.27 12.48
C LYS A 460 -16.29 -0.79 12.84
N MET A 461 -16.22 0.13 11.87
CA MET A 461 -16.43 1.57 12.12
C MET A 461 -17.89 1.90 12.49
N ASP A 462 -18.83 1.00 12.22
CA ASP A 462 -20.21 1.13 12.68
C ASP A 462 -20.38 0.63 14.13
N ASN A 463 -19.35 0.03 14.70
CA ASN A 463 -19.30 -0.38 16.11
C ASN A 463 -18.58 0.70 16.95
N GLU A 464 -19.36 1.52 17.63
CA GLU A 464 -18.86 2.61 18.46
C GLU A 464 -17.89 2.13 19.56
N LEU A 465 -18.13 0.97 20.18
CA LEU A 465 -17.25 0.39 21.19
C LEU A 465 -15.85 0.06 20.63
N ALA A 466 -15.77 -0.38 19.37
CA ALA A 466 -14.47 -0.66 18.74
C ALA A 466 -13.64 0.60 18.57
N MET A 467 -14.26 1.73 18.24
CA MET A 467 -13.58 3.03 18.13
C MET A 467 -13.28 3.61 19.53
N GLU A 468 -14.18 3.45 20.49
CA GLU A 468 -13.95 3.90 21.85
C GLU A 468 -12.73 3.26 22.51
N ASN A 469 -12.47 1.98 22.24
CA ASN A 469 -11.28 1.27 22.71
C ASN A 469 -9.97 1.86 22.12
N GLU A 470 -10.02 2.48 20.95
CA GLU A 470 -8.87 3.19 20.43
C GLU A 470 -8.52 4.42 21.29
N GLY A 471 -9.48 5.00 21.99
CA GLY A 471 -9.28 6.15 22.87
C GLY A 471 -8.29 5.91 24.02
N ASP A 472 -7.96 4.67 24.35
CA ASP A 472 -6.95 4.33 25.36
C ASP A 472 -5.51 4.42 24.85
N ARG A 473 -5.32 4.65 23.53
CA ARG A 473 -4.00 4.70 22.89
C ARG A 473 -3.30 6.05 23.00
N ILE A 474 -3.93 7.07 23.60
CA ILE A 474 -3.41 8.43 23.76
C ILE A 474 -2.80 8.66 25.12
N SER A 475 -1.75 9.49 25.19
CA SER A 475 -1.11 10.01 26.38
C SER A 475 -1.12 11.54 26.37
N ASN A 476 -0.73 12.19 27.45
CA ASN A 476 -0.63 13.65 27.54
C ASN A 476 0.54 14.26 26.76
N GLU A 477 1.51 13.43 26.33
CA GLU A 477 2.68 13.84 25.56
C GLU A 477 2.75 13.08 24.25
N LEU A 478 3.08 13.76 23.13
CA LEU A 478 3.20 13.17 21.81
C LEU A 478 4.08 11.91 21.79
N PHE A 479 5.26 11.99 22.39
CA PHE A 479 6.20 10.90 22.40
C PHE A 479 5.56 9.60 22.91
N TRP A 480 4.95 9.66 24.09
CA TRP A 480 4.31 8.49 24.70
C TRP A 480 3.03 8.07 23.96
N SER A 481 2.29 9.01 23.39
CA SER A 481 1.14 8.70 22.51
C SER A 481 1.58 7.88 21.29
N MET A 482 2.69 8.25 20.66
CA MET A 482 3.24 7.53 19.52
C MET A 482 3.77 6.15 19.90
N VAL A 483 4.55 6.08 20.98
CA VAL A 483 5.19 4.84 21.45
C VAL A 483 4.15 3.84 21.94
N PHE A 484 3.28 4.26 22.86
CA PHE A 484 2.28 3.36 23.44
C PHE A 484 1.16 3.03 22.46
N GLY A 485 0.76 3.98 21.62
CA GLY A 485 -0.24 3.76 20.58
C GLY A 485 0.20 2.71 19.57
N ALA A 486 1.42 2.83 19.05
CA ALA A 486 2.00 1.84 18.15
C ALA A 486 2.17 0.47 18.84
N GLY A 487 2.63 0.46 20.10
CA GLY A 487 2.74 -0.76 20.91
C GLY A 487 1.38 -1.42 21.18
N ALA A 488 0.30 -0.64 21.35
CA ALA A 488 -1.06 -1.19 21.53
C ALA A 488 -1.52 -1.91 20.25
N VAL A 489 -1.34 -1.29 19.08
CA VAL A 489 -1.67 -1.89 17.78
C VAL A 489 -0.88 -3.19 17.57
N TYR A 490 0.41 -3.19 17.90
CA TYR A 490 1.24 -4.39 17.80
C TYR A 490 0.74 -5.52 18.73
N ARG A 491 0.45 -5.20 20.00
CA ARG A 491 -0.09 -6.18 20.96
C ARG A 491 -1.44 -6.77 20.53
N GLU A 492 -2.29 -5.97 19.88
CA GLU A 492 -3.55 -6.49 19.33
C GLU A 492 -3.32 -7.54 18.24
N LYS A 493 -2.28 -7.38 17.41
CA LYS A 493 -1.88 -8.41 16.43
C LYS A 493 -1.41 -9.69 17.12
N ILE A 494 -0.57 -9.56 18.14
CA ILE A 494 -0.08 -10.72 18.91
C ILE A 494 -1.24 -11.51 19.55
N ARG A 495 -2.27 -10.84 20.05
CA ARG A 495 -3.46 -11.47 20.66
C ARG A 495 -4.34 -12.25 19.68
N ARG A 496 -4.02 -12.27 18.40
CA ARG A 496 -4.72 -13.09 17.39
C ARG A 496 -4.24 -14.53 17.36
N LEU A 497 -3.08 -14.83 17.94
CA LEU A 497 -2.61 -16.21 18.09
C LEU A 497 -3.72 -17.04 18.74
N ARG A 498 -3.97 -18.24 18.25
CA ARG A 498 -5.06 -19.15 18.66
C ARG A 498 -6.49 -18.70 18.27
N LYS A 499 -6.68 -17.51 17.68
CA LYS A 499 -7.98 -17.10 17.18
C LYS A 499 -8.11 -17.50 15.70
N PRO A 500 -9.33 -17.87 15.25
CA PRO A 500 -9.57 -18.10 13.83
C PRO A 500 -9.36 -16.81 13.03
N VAL A 501 -8.92 -16.96 11.79
CA VAL A 501 -8.82 -15.83 10.84
C VAL A 501 -10.23 -15.45 10.41
N ASN A 502 -10.56 -14.16 10.50
CA ASN A 502 -11.74 -13.62 9.85
C ASN A 502 -11.35 -13.15 8.43
N PRO A 503 -11.85 -13.80 7.37
CA PRO A 503 -11.50 -13.43 6.00
C PRO A 503 -11.98 -12.02 5.60
N ARG A 504 -12.92 -11.43 6.37
CA ARG A 504 -13.46 -10.08 6.16
C ARG A 504 -12.82 -9.02 7.05
N ASP A 505 -11.77 -9.35 7.79
CA ASP A 505 -11.00 -8.32 8.50
C ASP A 505 -10.12 -7.55 7.53
N TRP A 506 -10.03 -6.24 7.73
CA TRP A 506 -9.10 -5.39 6.99
C TRP A 506 -7.65 -5.81 7.24
N VAL A 507 -6.83 -5.69 6.20
CA VAL A 507 -5.40 -6.00 6.29
C VAL A 507 -4.71 -4.91 7.09
N ASP A 508 -4.05 -5.28 8.19
CA ASP A 508 -3.48 -4.33 9.16
C ASP A 508 -2.42 -3.38 8.59
N SER A 509 -1.67 -3.85 7.60
CA SER A 509 -0.64 -3.04 6.94
C SER A 509 -1.19 -2.01 5.95
N LYS A 510 -2.51 -2.02 5.73
CA LYS A 510 -3.20 -1.18 4.76
C LYS A 510 -4.38 -0.47 5.42
N PRO A 511 -4.16 0.73 5.98
CA PRO A 511 -5.23 1.48 6.64
C PRO A 511 -6.34 1.87 5.65
N ALA A 512 -7.52 2.17 6.17
CA ALA A 512 -8.64 2.64 5.36
C ALA A 512 -8.32 3.98 4.66
N LEU A 513 -7.53 4.85 5.30
CA LEU A 513 -6.98 6.06 4.68
C LEU A 513 -5.73 5.70 3.90
N SER A 514 -5.90 5.36 2.64
CA SER A 514 -4.85 4.98 1.70
C SER A 514 -5.36 5.13 0.28
N SER A 515 -4.48 5.43 -0.66
CA SER A 515 -4.77 5.44 -2.09
C SER A 515 -4.34 4.15 -2.81
N THR A 516 -3.94 3.12 -2.05
CA THR A 516 -3.42 1.88 -2.62
C THR A 516 -4.37 0.72 -2.34
N PRO A 517 -5.21 0.32 -3.31
CA PRO A 517 -5.93 -0.95 -3.25
C PRO A 517 -4.95 -2.13 -3.19
N ILE A 518 -5.42 -3.26 -2.73
CA ILE A 518 -4.60 -4.48 -2.66
C ILE A 518 -5.44 -5.74 -2.88
N HIS A 519 -4.79 -6.76 -3.45
CA HIS A 519 -5.19 -8.14 -3.30
C HIS A 519 -4.35 -8.83 -2.21
N ASN A 520 -5.00 -9.45 -1.23
CA ASN A 520 -4.33 -10.28 -0.23
C ASN A 520 -4.52 -11.75 -0.59
N TYR A 521 -3.46 -12.37 -1.04
CA TYR A 521 -3.47 -13.75 -1.56
C TYR A 521 -3.92 -14.78 -0.51
N GLU A 522 -3.43 -14.65 0.72
CA GLU A 522 -3.62 -15.60 1.81
C GLU A 522 -5.07 -15.64 2.31
N ARG A 523 -5.82 -14.56 2.10
CA ARG A 523 -7.24 -14.46 2.48
C ARG A 523 -8.17 -14.51 1.28
N ASN A 524 -7.63 -14.54 0.07
CA ASN A 524 -8.38 -14.35 -1.16
C ASN A 524 -9.29 -13.11 -1.05
N LEU A 525 -8.68 -11.97 -0.76
CA LEU A 525 -9.34 -10.74 -0.34
C LEU A 525 -8.87 -9.56 -1.20
N VAL A 526 -9.81 -8.82 -1.79
CA VAL A 526 -9.59 -7.49 -2.38
C VAL A 526 -9.98 -6.42 -1.37
N GLN A 527 -9.12 -5.42 -1.17
CA GLN A 527 -9.40 -4.29 -0.30
C GLN A 527 -9.23 -2.98 -1.08
N VAL A 528 -10.31 -2.21 -1.18
CA VAL A 528 -10.37 -0.90 -1.83
C VAL A 528 -10.52 0.17 -0.76
N PRO A 529 -9.47 0.96 -0.46
CA PRO A 529 -9.50 1.93 0.63
C PRO A 529 -10.43 3.12 0.39
N PHE A 530 -10.72 3.86 1.46
CA PHE A 530 -11.67 4.97 1.46
C PHE A 530 -11.27 6.09 0.49
N ASP A 531 -9.97 6.39 0.37
CA ASP A 531 -9.50 7.47 -0.50
C ASP A 531 -9.68 7.16 -1.98
N VAL A 532 -9.78 5.88 -2.37
CA VAL A 532 -10.07 5.46 -3.74
C VAL A 532 -11.55 5.58 -4.07
N VAL A 533 -12.43 5.49 -3.05
CA VAL A 533 -13.89 5.65 -3.19
C VAL A 533 -14.25 7.14 -3.05
N ARG A 534 -13.56 7.99 -3.81
CA ARG A 534 -13.71 9.47 -3.78
C ARG A 534 -13.33 10.05 -5.15
N SER A 535 -13.90 11.23 -5.44
CA SER A 535 -13.52 11.98 -6.64
C SER A 535 -12.00 12.33 -6.63
N PRO A 536 -11.29 12.18 -7.73
CA PRO A 536 -11.75 11.91 -9.10
C PRO A 536 -11.86 10.42 -9.49
N ILE A 537 -11.59 9.48 -8.60
CA ILE A 537 -11.55 8.04 -8.91
C ILE A 537 -12.95 7.42 -8.87
N ALA A 538 -13.71 7.66 -7.80
CA ALA A 538 -15.10 7.25 -7.68
C ALA A 538 -15.90 8.23 -6.83
N ASP A 539 -17.12 8.48 -7.16
CA ASP A 539 -18.06 9.30 -6.38
C ASP A 539 -19.46 9.15 -6.95
N ILE A 540 -20.50 9.28 -6.13
CA ILE A 540 -21.90 9.27 -6.60
C ILE A 540 -22.22 10.42 -7.55
N ASP A 541 -21.43 11.49 -7.57
CA ASP A 541 -21.58 12.60 -8.51
C ASP A 541 -20.77 12.41 -9.81
N LEU A 542 -20.10 11.28 -9.99
CA LEU A 542 -19.43 10.94 -11.25
C LEU A 542 -20.38 10.18 -12.17
N LEU A 543 -20.22 10.37 -13.48
CA LEU A 543 -20.87 9.55 -14.48
C LEU A 543 -20.38 8.09 -14.34
N ASP A 544 -21.27 7.12 -14.62
CA ASP A 544 -20.94 5.71 -14.54
C ASP A 544 -19.73 5.35 -15.39
N VAL A 545 -19.67 5.86 -16.63
CA VAL A 545 -18.52 5.67 -17.52
C VAL A 545 -17.20 6.03 -16.84
N MET A 546 -17.17 7.09 -16.04
CA MET A 546 -15.96 7.53 -15.34
C MET A 546 -15.63 6.62 -14.17
N SER A 547 -16.64 6.18 -13.40
CA SER A 547 -16.45 5.30 -12.25
C SER A 547 -16.01 3.89 -12.68
N TYR A 548 -16.62 3.32 -13.74
CA TYR A 548 -16.15 2.03 -14.28
C TYR A 548 -14.75 2.13 -14.90
N ALA A 549 -14.45 3.21 -15.63
CA ALA A 549 -13.15 3.42 -16.24
C ALA A 549 -12.01 3.56 -15.20
N SER A 550 -12.28 4.15 -14.04
CA SER A 550 -11.30 4.38 -12.98
C SER A 550 -11.36 3.31 -11.88
N VAL A 551 -12.26 3.41 -10.89
CA VAL A 551 -12.34 2.43 -9.80
C VAL A 551 -12.70 1.03 -10.28
N GLY A 552 -13.51 0.92 -11.34
CA GLY A 552 -13.83 -0.37 -11.95
C GLY A 552 -12.59 -1.09 -12.48
N SER A 553 -11.76 -0.40 -13.25
CA SER A 553 -10.48 -0.97 -13.75
C SER A 553 -9.54 -1.35 -12.62
N ILE A 554 -9.48 -0.55 -11.55
CA ILE A 554 -8.67 -0.84 -10.36
C ILE A 554 -9.19 -2.09 -9.65
N ILE A 555 -10.50 -2.23 -9.45
CA ILE A 555 -11.11 -3.44 -8.84
C ILE A 555 -10.85 -4.66 -9.73
N GLY A 556 -11.02 -4.53 -11.03
CA GLY A 556 -10.68 -5.59 -11.99
C GLY A 556 -9.21 -6.00 -11.92
N HIS A 557 -8.29 -5.04 -11.79
CA HIS A 557 -6.87 -5.29 -11.56
C HIS A 557 -6.64 -6.11 -10.28
N GLU A 558 -7.22 -5.69 -9.14
CA GLU A 558 -7.06 -6.40 -7.87
C GLU A 558 -7.66 -7.82 -7.90
N ILE A 559 -8.80 -8.02 -8.58
CA ILE A 559 -9.37 -9.36 -8.77
C ILE A 559 -8.45 -10.24 -9.62
N THR A 560 -7.81 -9.67 -10.66
CA THR A 560 -6.89 -10.39 -11.54
C THR A 560 -5.74 -11.01 -10.76
N HIS A 561 -5.25 -10.36 -9.71
CA HIS A 561 -4.19 -10.89 -8.87
C HIS A 561 -4.51 -12.26 -8.26
N ALA A 562 -5.78 -12.64 -8.12
CA ALA A 562 -6.14 -14.01 -7.72
C ALA A 562 -5.69 -15.06 -8.73
N PHE A 563 -5.51 -14.71 -10.00
CA PHE A 563 -5.32 -15.62 -11.12
C PHE A 563 -4.02 -15.37 -11.90
N ASP A 564 -3.24 -14.38 -11.54
CA ASP A 564 -1.95 -14.05 -12.16
C ASP A 564 -0.84 -15.06 -11.81
N GLU A 565 0.40 -14.73 -12.15
CA GLU A 565 1.57 -15.58 -11.88
C GLU A 565 1.73 -15.93 -10.39
N GLN A 566 1.41 -14.99 -9.49
CA GLN A 566 1.50 -15.18 -8.05
C GLN A 566 0.22 -15.82 -7.50
N GLY A 567 -0.94 -15.29 -7.87
CA GLY A 567 -2.23 -15.74 -7.37
C GLY A 567 -2.57 -17.18 -7.71
N LYS A 568 -2.09 -17.69 -8.86
CA LYS A 568 -2.27 -19.11 -9.24
C LYS A 568 -1.60 -20.10 -8.28
N LEU A 569 -0.66 -19.64 -7.43
CA LEU A 569 -0.02 -20.47 -6.40
C LEU A 569 -0.91 -20.66 -5.15
N HIS A 570 -1.94 -19.82 -5.00
CA HIS A 570 -2.89 -19.85 -3.90
C HIS A 570 -4.20 -20.48 -4.34
N GLY A 571 -4.68 -21.47 -3.58
CA GLY A 571 -5.93 -22.17 -3.86
C GLY A 571 -7.18 -21.33 -3.63
N PRO A 572 -8.37 -21.91 -3.83
CA PRO A 572 -9.66 -21.20 -3.72
C PRO A 572 -9.96 -20.55 -2.37
N THR A 573 -9.29 -20.97 -1.31
CA THR A 573 -9.42 -20.40 0.05
C THR A 573 -8.23 -19.52 0.44
N GLY A 574 -7.28 -19.26 -0.47
CA GLY A 574 -6.08 -18.49 -0.20
C GLY A 574 -4.85 -19.30 0.24
N ASN A 575 -4.97 -20.60 0.46
CA ASN A 575 -3.87 -21.44 0.91
C ASN A 575 -2.78 -21.58 -0.15
N LEU A 576 -1.54 -21.27 0.23
CA LEU A 576 -0.36 -21.42 -0.62
C LEU A 576 -0.05 -22.90 -0.91
N GLY A 577 0.47 -23.19 -2.10
CA GLY A 577 0.99 -24.50 -2.46
C GLY A 577 -0.06 -25.54 -2.86
N GLN A 578 -1.33 -25.15 -2.94
CA GLN A 578 -2.37 -26.00 -3.51
C GLN A 578 -2.20 -26.08 -5.03
N ASN A 579 -1.86 -27.28 -5.52
CA ASN A 579 -1.68 -27.50 -6.96
C ASN A 579 -3.03 -27.73 -7.64
N TRP A 580 -3.81 -26.66 -7.84
CA TRP A 580 -5.15 -26.71 -8.38
C TRP A 580 -5.24 -26.49 -9.90
N TRP A 581 -4.16 -26.04 -10.51
CA TRP A 581 -4.04 -25.91 -11.97
C TRP A 581 -3.60 -27.22 -12.59
N SER A 582 -4.24 -27.64 -13.65
CA SER A 582 -3.76 -28.78 -14.47
C SER A 582 -2.44 -28.43 -15.18
N ALA A 583 -1.72 -29.43 -15.62
CA ALA A 583 -0.50 -29.22 -16.40
C ALA A 583 -0.79 -28.52 -17.73
N GLU A 584 -1.93 -28.83 -18.36
CA GLU A 584 -2.33 -28.25 -19.64
C GLU A 584 -2.71 -26.78 -19.49
N SER A 585 -3.52 -26.43 -18.47
CA SER A 585 -3.86 -25.03 -18.20
C SER A 585 -2.63 -24.20 -17.85
N LYS A 586 -1.66 -24.76 -17.09
CA LYS A 586 -0.37 -24.09 -16.81
C LYS A 586 0.41 -23.81 -18.09
N ARG A 587 0.49 -24.80 -19.00
CA ARG A 587 1.21 -24.62 -20.25
C ARG A 587 0.59 -23.51 -21.10
N ARG A 588 -0.73 -23.53 -21.31
CA ARG A 588 -1.47 -22.52 -22.07
C ARG A 588 -1.31 -21.12 -21.45
N PHE A 589 -1.38 -21.03 -20.13
CA PHE A 589 -1.17 -19.78 -19.42
C PHE A 589 0.24 -19.22 -19.67
N SER A 590 1.28 -20.06 -19.56
CA SER A 590 2.67 -19.62 -19.79
C SER A 590 2.94 -19.19 -21.24
N GLU A 591 2.22 -19.76 -22.21
CA GLU A 591 2.27 -19.30 -23.60
C GLU A 591 1.68 -17.88 -23.75
N ARG A 592 0.63 -17.55 -23.01
CA ARG A 592 0.06 -16.19 -22.98
C ARG A 592 0.95 -15.22 -22.24
N GLU A 593 1.51 -15.60 -21.09
CA GLU A 593 2.48 -14.79 -20.32
C GLU A 593 3.63 -14.29 -21.21
N ARG A 594 4.14 -15.13 -22.09
CA ARG A 594 5.25 -14.78 -22.99
C ARG A 594 4.93 -13.60 -23.91
N CYS A 595 3.68 -13.48 -24.38
CA CYS A 595 3.26 -12.34 -25.19
C CYS A 595 3.42 -11.02 -24.45
N TYR A 596 2.98 -10.96 -23.17
CA TYR A 596 3.12 -9.75 -22.34
C TYR A 596 4.58 -9.41 -22.06
N ILE A 597 5.40 -10.40 -21.72
CA ILE A 597 6.84 -10.18 -21.50
C ILE A 597 7.47 -9.49 -22.71
N GLU A 598 7.24 -10.02 -23.93
CA GLU A 598 7.78 -9.48 -25.16
C GLU A 598 7.23 -8.08 -25.51
N GLN A 599 5.94 -7.84 -25.26
CA GLN A 599 5.32 -6.55 -25.51
C GLN A 599 5.90 -5.47 -24.60
N TYR A 600 5.92 -5.71 -23.30
CA TYR A 600 6.35 -4.71 -22.33
C TYR A 600 7.88 -4.48 -22.37
N ALA A 601 8.68 -5.47 -22.73
CA ALA A 601 10.10 -5.26 -23.02
C ALA A 601 10.30 -4.27 -24.19
N ARG A 602 9.53 -4.41 -25.27
CA ARG A 602 9.57 -3.44 -26.38
C ARG A 602 9.13 -2.03 -25.97
N LEU A 603 8.13 -1.91 -25.11
CA LEU A 603 7.64 -0.61 -24.62
C LEU A 603 8.66 0.13 -23.73
N THR A 604 9.51 -0.60 -23.02
CA THR A 604 10.60 -0.01 -22.23
C THR A 604 11.82 0.35 -23.09
N GLY A 605 11.86 -0.06 -24.35
CA GLY A 605 13.00 0.14 -25.24
C GLY A 605 14.24 -0.66 -24.85
N SER A 606 14.07 -1.73 -24.06
CA SER A 606 15.14 -2.60 -23.58
C SER A 606 15.05 -3.98 -24.24
N ASP A 607 16.20 -4.51 -24.67
CA ASP A 607 16.31 -5.91 -25.07
C ASP A 607 16.37 -6.86 -23.86
N ASP A 608 16.58 -6.30 -22.67
CA ASP A 608 16.55 -7.06 -21.40
C ASP A 608 15.11 -7.22 -20.89
N GLU A 609 14.62 -8.45 -20.84
CA GLU A 609 13.27 -8.78 -20.35
C GLU A 609 13.15 -8.74 -18.83
N THR A 610 14.20 -8.42 -18.08
CA THR A 610 14.23 -8.50 -16.61
C THR A 610 13.14 -7.64 -15.96
N GLU A 611 12.98 -6.39 -16.41
CA GLU A 611 11.96 -5.49 -15.90
C GLU A 611 10.56 -5.99 -16.25
N SER A 612 10.33 -6.39 -17.50
CA SER A 612 9.05 -6.91 -17.99
C SER A 612 8.64 -8.21 -17.26
N ARG A 613 9.59 -9.09 -16.95
CA ARG A 613 9.35 -10.30 -16.15
C ARG A 613 9.03 -9.99 -14.70
N THR A 614 9.71 -8.99 -14.12
CA THR A 614 9.47 -8.56 -12.74
C THR A 614 8.07 -7.96 -12.56
N SER A 615 7.59 -7.24 -13.57
CA SER A 615 6.29 -6.58 -13.56
C SER A 615 5.17 -7.39 -14.24
N LEU A 616 5.42 -8.64 -14.60
CA LEU A 616 4.49 -9.44 -15.42
C LEU A 616 3.09 -9.54 -14.81
N TYR A 617 3.00 -9.86 -13.53
CA TYR A 617 1.72 -10.02 -12.83
C TYR A 617 0.93 -8.71 -12.79
N GLU A 618 1.60 -7.57 -12.64
CA GLU A 618 1.00 -6.25 -12.69
C GLU A 618 0.53 -5.89 -14.11
N ASN A 619 1.35 -6.20 -15.12
CA ASN A 619 0.99 -5.95 -16.52
C ASN A 619 -0.23 -6.79 -16.94
N ILE A 620 -0.33 -8.04 -16.49
CA ILE A 620 -1.49 -8.89 -16.69
C ILE A 620 -2.72 -8.28 -16.01
N ALA A 621 -2.57 -7.84 -14.75
CA ALA A 621 -3.66 -7.27 -13.98
C ALA A 621 -4.22 -5.98 -14.60
N ASP A 622 -3.38 -5.12 -15.17
CA ASP A 622 -3.82 -3.92 -15.89
C ASP A 622 -4.64 -4.25 -17.14
N ASN A 623 -4.19 -5.22 -17.92
CA ASN A 623 -4.88 -5.60 -19.17
C ASN A 623 -6.25 -6.23 -18.90
N VAL A 624 -6.31 -7.21 -18.02
CA VAL A 624 -7.56 -7.91 -17.71
C VAL A 624 -8.51 -7.01 -16.93
N GLY A 625 -7.99 -6.21 -15.99
CA GLY A 625 -8.78 -5.24 -15.23
C GLY A 625 -9.48 -4.21 -16.10
N LEU A 626 -8.80 -3.70 -17.13
CA LEU A 626 -9.37 -2.81 -18.13
C LEU A 626 -10.49 -3.51 -18.92
N GLU A 627 -10.23 -4.74 -19.40
CA GLU A 627 -11.19 -5.50 -20.23
C GLU A 627 -12.50 -5.77 -19.47
N VAL A 628 -12.40 -6.29 -18.24
CA VAL A 628 -13.60 -6.62 -17.45
C VAL A 628 -14.38 -5.38 -17.02
N ALA A 629 -13.69 -4.27 -16.72
CA ALA A 629 -14.35 -3.01 -16.37
C ALA A 629 -15.11 -2.41 -17.57
N LEU A 630 -14.52 -2.49 -18.76
CA LEU A 630 -15.17 -2.05 -19.99
C LEU A 630 -16.44 -2.87 -20.26
N LYS A 631 -16.35 -4.20 -20.22
CA LYS A 631 -17.50 -5.10 -20.41
C LYS A 631 -18.60 -4.85 -19.38
N ALA A 632 -18.21 -4.74 -18.10
CA ALA A 632 -19.17 -4.46 -17.02
C ALA A 632 -19.89 -3.12 -17.23
N TRP A 633 -19.16 -2.07 -17.65
CA TRP A 633 -19.80 -0.80 -17.99
C TRP A 633 -20.74 -0.91 -19.19
N GLN A 634 -20.33 -1.57 -20.26
CA GLN A 634 -21.17 -1.75 -21.47
C GLN A 634 -22.47 -2.50 -21.19
N GLN A 635 -22.45 -3.45 -20.24
CA GLN A 635 -23.65 -4.23 -19.88
C GLN A 635 -24.51 -3.57 -18.79
N HIS A 636 -23.91 -2.82 -17.87
CA HIS A 636 -24.59 -2.36 -16.66
C HIS A 636 -24.52 -0.84 -16.42
N GLY A 637 -23.79 -0.07 -17.24
CA GLY A 637 -23.72 1.39 -17.10
C GLY A 637 -25.05 2.06 -17.44
N GLU A 638 -25.47 2.99 -16.60
CA GLU A 638 -26.78 3.65 -16.70
C GLU A 638 -26.74 5.01 -17.44
N ASP A 639 -25.56 5.44 -17.92
CA ASP A 639 -25.40 6.72 -18.62
C ASP A 639 -26.25 6.78 -19.89
N SER A 640 -27.13 7.77 -20.00
CA SER A 640 -28.14 7.90 -21.10
C SER A 640 -27.80 9.03 -22.08
N PHE A 641 -26.61 9.62 -22.04
CA PHE A 641 -26.20 10.72 -22.91
C PHE A 641 -25.43 10.25 -24.16
N TRP A 642 -25.36 11.10 -25.20
CA TRP A 642 -24.59 10.83 -26.41
C TRP A 642 -23.18 11.43 -26.31
N LYS A 643 -23.03 12.70 -25.90
CA LYS A 643 -21.80 13.46 -25.73
C LYS A 643 -21.88 14.37 -24.53
N LEU A 644 -20.74 14.77 -24.00
CA LEU A 644 -20.65 15.82 -22.99
C LEU A 644 -20.52 17.19 -23.67
N ALA A 645 -21.16 18.21 -23.13
CA ALA A 645 -21.09 19.57 -23.66
C ALA A 645 -19.64 20.08 -23.70
N GLY A 646 -19.22 20.57 -24.86
CA GLY A 646 -17.87 21.10 -25.09
C GLY A 646 -16.77 20.05 -25.26
N LEU A 647 -17.12 18.74 -25.37
CA LEU A 647 -16.19 17.66 -25.58
C LEU A 647 -16.66 16.74 -26.72
N ASP A 648 -15.91 16.71 -27.81
CA ASP A 648 -16.24 15.90 -28.99
C ASP A 648 -15.73 14.46 -28.86
N LEU A 649 -16.25 13.75 -27.83
CA LEU A 649 -15.97 12.34 -27.57
C LEU A 649 -17.28 11.59 -27.37
N ASN A 650 -17.39 10.41 -27.97
CA ASN A 650 -18.48 9.48 -27.68
C ASN A 650 -18.24 8.73 -26.34
N ARG A 651 -19.22 7.96 -25.90
CA ARG A 651 -19.20 7.25 -24.62
C ARG A 651 -18.02 6.28 -24.48
N ASP A 652 -17.73 5.50 -25.55
CA ASP A 652 -16.61 4.56 -25.54
C ASP A 652 -15.26 5.31 -25.43
N GLN A 653 -15.12 6.40 -26.16
CA GLN A 653 -13.92 7.26 -26.06
C GLN A 653 -13.76 7.87 -24.67
N LEU A 654 -14.87 8.27 -24.02
CA LEU A 654 -14.87 8.79 -22.65
C LEU A 654 -14.37 7.74 -21.65
N PHE A 655 -14.77 6.47 -21.81
CA PHE A 655 -14.26 5.39 -20.96
C PHE A 655 -12.74 5.31 -21.01
N PHE A 656 -12.14 5.26 -22.21
CA PHE A 656 -10.70 5.15 -22.35
C PHE A 656 -9.95 6.39 -21.88
N VAL A 657 -10.50 7.59 -22.09
CA VAL A 657 -9.92 8.83 -21.54
C VAL A 657 -9.98 8.82 -20.02
N GLY A 658 -11.11 8.42 -19.42
CA GLY A 658 -11.26 8.27 -17.98
C GLY A 658 -10.28 7.29 -17.38
N TYR A 659 -10.09 6.12 -18.01
CA TYR A 659 -9.08 5.13 -17.64
C TYR A 659 -7.68 5.75 -17.63
N ALA A 660 -7.24 6.32 -18.75
CA ALA A 660 -5.90 6.90 -18.84
C ALA A 660 -5.69 8.04 -17.83
N GLN A 661 -6.70 8.88 -17.61
CA GLN A 661 -6.61 10.00 -16.68
C GLN A 661 -6.52 9.60 -15.21
N SER A 662 -6.95 8.41 -14.83
CA SER A 662 -6.72 7.87 -13.48
C SER A 662 -5.26 7.50 -13.22
N TRP A 663 -4.47 7.37 -14.28
CA TRP A 663 -3.04 7.05 -14.26
C TRP A 663 -2.13 8.23 -14.61
N CYS A 664 -2.64 9.47 -14.75
CA CYS A 664 -1.75 10.61 -15.02
C CYS A 664 -0.73 10.76 -13.89
N ALA A 665 0.55 10.84 -14.26
CA ALA A 665 1.67 10.96 -13.34
C ALA A 665 2.76 11.89 -13.89
N LEU A 666 3.40 12.65 -13.00
CA LEU A 666 4.65 13.34 -13.32
C LEU A 666 5.77 12.32 -13.29
N LYS A 667 6.68 12.39 -14.27
CA LYS A 667 7.88 11.55 -14.29
C LYS A 667 8.66 11.76 -12.99
N SER A 668 8.62 10.77 -12.11
CA SER A 668 9.63 10.64 -11.07
C SER A 668 10.89 10.00 -11.69
N LYS A 669 12.05 10.26 -11.10
CA LYS A 669 13.24 9.45 -11.37
C LYS A 669 12.83 7.99 -11.10
N GLN A 670 13.09 7.14 -12.08
CA GLN A 670 12.71 5.72 -12.13
C GLN A 670 12.89 5.05 -10.75
N GLN A 671 11.82 4.90 -10.01
CA GLN A 671 11.82 4.03 -8.83
C GLN A 671 11.73 2.60 -9.36
N ARG A 672 12.72 1.77 -9.06
CA ARG A 672 12.68 0.33 -9.33
C ARG A 672 11.60 -0.29 -8.44
N GLY A 673 10.38 -0.35 -8.95
CA GLY A 673 9.22 -0.97 -8.32
C GLY A 673 8.84 -2.29 -8.99
N VAL A 674 7.73 -2.85 -8.58
CA VAL A 674 7.10 -4.02 -9.22
C VAL A 674 6.19 -3.62 -10.38
N HIS A 675 5.78 -2.35 -10.43
CA HIS A 675 4.95 -1.79 -11.49
C HIS A 675 5.81 -1.10 -12.56
N MET A 676 5.37 -1.18 -13.80
CA MET A 676 5.85 -0.30 -14.86
C MET A 676 5.44 1.15 -14.58
N VAL A 677 6.10 2.11 -15.24
CA VAL A 677 5.68 3.52 -15.17
C VAL A 677 4.29 3.69 -15.78
N GLU A 678 3.52 4.64 -15.28
CA GLU A 678 2.10 4.82 -15.61
C GLU A 678 1.85 4.93 -17.12
N LYS A 679 2.71 5.63 -17.87
CA LYS A 679 2.62 5.72 -19.34
C LYS A 679 2.72 4.33 -20.00
N THR A 680 3.62 3.47 -19.52
CA THR A 680 3.78 2.11 -20.04
C THR A 680 2.58 1.21 -19.68
N ARG A 681 2.03 1.36 -18.46
CA ARG A 681 0.83 0.64 -18.02
C ARG A 681 -0.36 0.95 -18.94
N VAL A 682 -0.66 2.23 -19.15
CA VAL A 682 -1.76 2.69 -20.03
C VAL A 682 -1.54 2.28 -21.47
N THR A 683 -0.34 2.54 -22.01
CA THR A 683 -0.04 2.20 -23.41
C THR A 683 -0.13 0.70 -23.67
N GLY A 684 0.44 -0.12 -22.77
CA GLY A 684 0.47 -1.57 -22.93
C GLY A 684 -0.92 -2.20 -22.87
N SER A 685 -1.78 -1.78 -21.94
CA SER A 685 -3.14 -2.30 -21.83
C SER A 685 -4.03 -1.86 -23.01
N LEU A 686 -3.96 -0.59 -23.43
CA LEU A 686 -4.77 -0.09 -24.54
C LEU A 686 -4.34 -0.66 -25.91
N GLN A 687 -3.06 -0.93 -26.12
CA GLN A 687 -2.57 -1.60 -27.33
C GLN A 687 -3.24 -2.98 -27.54
N ASN A 688 -3.61 -3.63 -26.45
CA ASN A 688 -4.23 -4.96 -26.48
C ASN A 688 -5.77 -4.92 -26.63
N SER A 689 -6.44 -3.75 -26.43
CA SER A 689 -7.89 -3.61 -26.59
C SER A 689 -8.28 -3.36 -28.05
N PRO A 690 -9.04 -4.27 -28.69
CA PRO A 690 -9.68 -4.01 -29.99
C PRO A 690 -10.71 -2.90 -29.91
N GLU A 691 -11.44 -2.79 -28.79
CA GLU A 691 -12.47 -1.79 -28.52
C GLU A 691 -11.88 -0.38 -28.50
N PHE A 692 -10.71 -0.20 -27.89
CA PHE A 692 -9.94 1.05 -27.95
C PHE A 692 -9.62 1.44 -29.40
N ALA A 693 -9.04 0.49 -30.14
CA ALA A 693 -8.67 0.74 -31.54
C ALA A 693 -9.88 1.10 -32.39
N SER A 694 -11.02 0.48 -32.13
CA SER A 694 -12.31 0.78 -32.80
C SER A 694 -12.83 2.16 -32.41
N ALA A 695 -12.87 2.49 -31.10
CA ALA A 695 -13.38 3.74 -30.58
C ALA A 695 -12.68 4.98 -31.16
N PHE A 696 -11.35 4.91 -31.33
CA PHE A 696 -10.53 5.97 -31.88
C PHE A 696 -10.21 5.80 -33.37
N SER A 697 -10.79 4.77 -34.03
CA SER A 697 -10.55 4.47 -35.45
C SER A 697 -9.06 4.34 -35.80
N CYS A 698 -8.28 3.76 -34.89
CA CYS A 698 -6.84 3.64 -35.06
C CYS A 698 -6.46 2.61 -36.16
N PRO A 699 -5.71 3.00 -37.18
CA PRO A 699 -5.29 2.08 -38.24
C PRO A 699 -4.47 0.92 -37.70
N VAL A 700 -4.69 -0.28 -38.22
CA VAL A 700 -3.87 -1.46 -37.87
C VAL A 700 -2.40 -1.21 -38.23
N GLY A 701 -1.51 -1.36 -37.24
CA GLY A 701 -0.08 -1.08 -37.36
C GLY A 701 0.32 0.32 -36.85
N SER A 702 -0.64 1.18 -36.46
CA SER A 702 -0.32 2.41 -35.71
C SER A 702 0.27 2.07 -34.33
N PRO A 703 1.00 2.99 -33.69
CA PRO A 703 1.63 2.74 -32.38
C PRO A 703 0.64 2.21 -31.34
N MET A 704 -0.58 2.72 -31.31
CA MET A 704 -1.60 2.30 -30.35
C MET A 704 -2.50 1.13 -30.84
N ASN A 705 -2.33 0.64 -32.09
CA ASN A 705 -3.05 -0.52 -32.63
C ASN A 705 -2.08 -1.48 -33.34
N PRO A 706 -1.18 -2.15 -32.60
CA PRO A 706 -0.23 -3.11 -33.19
C PRO A 706 -0.98 -4.33 -33.79
N LYS A 707 -0.36 -4.96 -34.79
CA LYS A 707 -0.93 -6.16 -35.45
C LYS A 707 -1.06 -7.34 -34.49
N LYS A 708 -0.11 -7.51 -33.57
CA LYS A 708 -0.13 -8.58 -32.55
C LYS A 708 -0.65 -7.96 -31.24
N LYS A 709 -1.74 -8.49 -30.71
CA LYS A 709 -2.31 -8.14 -29.42
C LYS A 709 -2.15 -9.30 -28.44
N CYS A 710 -1.92 -9.00 -27.16
CA CYS A 710 -1.83 -10.01 -26.12
C CYS A 710 -3.19 -10.11 -25.40
N THR A 711 -3.67 -11.34 -25.23
CA THR A 711 -4.87 -11.67 -24.44
C THR A 711 -4.53 -12.80 -23.48
N LEU A 712 -5.06 -12.76 -22.28
CA LEU A 712 -4.83 -13.82 -21.30
C LEU A 712 -5.92 -14.90 -21.41
N TRP A 713 -7.18 -14.50 -21.20
CA TRP A 713 -8.35 -15.41 -21.13
C TRP A 713 -9.08 -15.65 -22.42
#